data_156d0e7bd2f27e33235762371d203e44
#
_entry.id   156d0e7bd2f27e33235762371d203e44
#
_cell.length_a   1.000
_cell.length_b   1.000
_cell.length_c   1.000
_cell.angle_alpha   90.00
_cell.angle_beta   90.00
_cell.angle_gamma   90.00
#
_symmetry.space_group_name_H-M   'P 1'
#
loop_
_entity.id
_entity.type
_entity.pdbx_description
1 polymer ?
#
loop_
_entity_poly.entity_id
_entity_poly.type
_entity_poly.pdbx_seq_one_letter_code
_entity_poly.pdbx_strand_id
1 'polypeptide(L)'
;MRPPPRGRRGVRRLWTAAAAALALPLTMLSSASTPAQAAAVQCSVDYRTNDWGSGFTADLTLTNRAAEAIDGWTLTYGYAGNQQLVNGWNGSWSQSGKTVTVRNAAHNARIAAGGAVTTGAQFSYSGSNSAPTSFAVNGTACTGAHQPPITVLTSPAAGAVYTQGQTVPLAATAAAADDATITKVEFYDDTALLGTDTSAPFTLSVAGLTVGSHSLTAKAYDSLGASANSTPVGITVASGPTVVATPSQLGVRQGESGTYEVKLSTRPSSNTTVTTTRASGNSGLSVTAGGSLTFTPSNWNTAQKVTIGAGSSGTGSAVFESSAPGHAKAAVTVTQLGATKAYDARFLELYGKITDPANGYFSPEGIPYHSVETLIVEAPDHGHETTSEAYSYLLWLQAMYGKVTGDWSKFNGAWDIMERYMIPTHADQPTNSFYNASKPATYAPELDTPAQYPAPLDTGVSVGPDPIASELRSTYGTDDVYGMHWLQDVDNTYGYGNEPGKCEAGPTATGPSYINTFQRGSQESVWETVPQPTCDAFKYGGKNGYLDLFTKDASYAKQWKFTNAPDADARAVQAAYWADLWAKEQGKGGDISATVAKAAKMGDYLRYSMYDKYFKKVGNCTSPSSCPAGTGKDASHYLMSWYYAWGGATDSSAGWAWRIGSSHAHGGYQNPLAAYALSSYNALKPKSATGAQDWDKSLDRQLEFYRWLQSDEGAIAGGATNSWAGRYATPPAGTPTFYGMYYDEKPVYHDPPSNQWFGFQAWSMERVAEYYQQTGDASAKTVLDKWVDWALSKTTINPDGTFRVPSTLQWSGRPDTWNPSSPGANSSLHVTVADYTNDVGVAAAYAKTLTYYSDRSGDTEAADTAKALLDGMWDNHQDDLGIAVPETRADYNRFDDPVQVPSGWTGTMPNGDRIDSSSTFDSIRSFYEDDPAWSKIESYLAGGAAPTFTYHRFWAQADIALAMGSYAELLE
;
A
#
# COMPACT_ATOMS: atom_id res chain seq x y z
N MET A 1 -28.85 -37.29 17.45
CA MET A 1 -30.07 -38.01 16.97
C MET A 1 -30.68 -37.18 15.85
N ARG A 2 -30.66 -37.71 14.68
CA ARG A 2 -31.48 -37.27 13.53
C ARG A 2 -32.91 -37.78 13.74
N PRO A 3 -33.89 -37.50 12.90
CA PRO A 3 -34.22 -36.53 11.84
C PRO A 3 -35.75 -36.21 11.78
N PRO A 4 -36.44 -36.10 10.66
CA PRO A 4 -36.40 -35.11 9.59
C PRO A 4 -37.84 -34.69 9.13
N PRO A 5 -38.13 -34.60 7.82
CA PRO A 5 -38.70 -33.41 7.17
C PRO A 5 -40.10 -33.66 6.57
N ARG A 6 -40.58 -32.74 5.72
CA ARG A 6 -41.56 -32.90 4.61
C ARG A 6 -42.28 -31.56 4.36
N GLY A 7 -42.61 -31.16 3.19
CA GLY A 7 -42.69 -31.70 1.88
C GLY A 7 -43.65 -30.96 1.00
N ARG A 8 -43.26 -30.77 -0.24
CA ARG A 8 -43.96 -30.80 -1.51
C ARG A 8 -45.29 -30.08 -1.76
N ARG A 9 -45.35 -29.29 -2.83
CA ARG A 9 -45.94 -29.49 -4.17
C ARG A 9 -46.03 -28.12 -4.84
N GLY A 10 -45.62 -27.83 -6.05
CA GLY A 10 -45.54 -28.47 -7.33
C GLY A 10 -46.80 -28.21 -8.19
N VAL A 11 -46.70 -27.38 -9.23
CA VAL A 11 -47.43 -27.57 -10.50
C VAL A 11 -46.71 -26.81 -11.62
N ARG A 12 -46.37 -27.57 -12.63
CA ARG A 12 -45.97 -27.16 -13.99
C ARG A 12 -47.17 -26.66 -14.78
N ARG A 13 -46.95 -25.75 -15.72
CA ARG A 13 -47.50 -25.87 -17.09
C ARG A 13 -46.66 -25.08 -18.09
N LEU A 14 -46.19 -25.85 -19.09
CA LEU A 14 -45.80 -25.39 -20.42
C LEU A 14 -47.02 -24.90 -21.23
N TRP A 15 -46.79 -24.04 -22.23
CA TRP A 15 -47.30 -24.14 -23.57
C TRP A 15 -46.57 -23.18 -24.51
N THR A 16 -45.92 -23.66 -25.42
CA THR A 16 -45.59 -23.64 -26.85
C THR A 16 -46.18 -22.51 -27.73
N ALA A 17 -45.28 -21.97 -28.48
CA ALA A 17 -45.19 -21.38 -29.82
C ALA A 17 -46.44 -21.27 -30.68
N ALA A 18 -46.48 -20.14 -31.44
CA ALA A 18 -46.83 -20.16 -32.87
C ALA A 18 -46.42 -18.86 -33.55
N ALA A 19 -45.70 -19.01 -34.65
CA ALA A 19 -45.47 -17.97 -35.65
C ALA A 19 -46.66 -17.82 -36.60
N ALA A 20 -46.91 -16.60 -37.06
CA ALA A 20 -47.63 -16.41 -38.34
C ALA A 20 -47.25 -15.06 -38.98
N ALA A 21 -46.69 -15.18 -40.16
CA ALA A 21 -46.55 -14.08 -41.13
C ALA A 21 -47.90 -13.93 -41.87
N LEU A 22 -48.19 -12.69 -42.33
CA LEU A 22 -48.96 -12.39 -43.58
C LEU A 22 -48.99 -10.88 -43.84
N ALA A 23 -48.28 -10.44 -44.84
CA ALA A 23 -48.67 -9.93 -46.16
C ALA A 23 -49.62 -8.75 -46.22
N LEU A 24 -49.15 -7.73 -46.96
CA LEU A 24 -49.80 -6.53 -47.48
C LEU A 24 -51.13 -6.79 -48.25
N PRO A 25 -51.99 -5.76 -48.36
CA PRO A 25 -52.02 -5.17 -49.74
C PRO A 25 -52.02 -3.65 -49.79
N LEU A 26 -51.49 -3.22 -50.94
CA LEU A 26 -51.54 -1.93 -51.64
C LEU A 26 -52.94 -1.60 -52.10
N THR A 27 -53.42 -0.38 -51.81
CA THR A 27 -54.35 0.28 -52.79
C THR A 27 -54.12 1.77 -52.90
N MET A 28 -54.10 2.18 -54.14
CA MET A 28 -53.88 3.55 -54.59
C MET A 28 -55.10 4.45 -54.53
N LEU A 29 -54.79 5.71 -54.83
CA LEU A 29 -55.47 6.85 -55.41
C LEU A 29 -56.09 7.88 -54.45
N SER A 30 -55.56 8.98 -54.42
CA SER A 30 -55.41 10.20 -55.23
C SER A 30 -56.36 11.29 -54.77
N SER A 31 -55.83 12.42 -54.44
CA SER A 31 -56.18 13.69 -55.05
C SER A 31 -55.48 14.88 -54.48
N ALA A 32 -54.98 15.70 -55.30
CA ALA A 32 -54.17 16.85 -55.02
C ALA A 32 -54.85 17.91 -54.17
N SER A 33 -54.15 18.41 -53.24
CA SER A 33 -54.14 19.78 -52.77
C SER A 33 -52.73 20.24 -52.60
N THR A 34 -52.28 21.25 -53.27
CA THR A 34 -51.00 21.90 -53.16
C THR A 34 -50.74 22.30 -51.70
N PRO A 35 -49.74 21.78 -51.08
CA PRO A 35 -49.33 22.39 -49.82
C PRO A 35 -48.59 23.69 -50.14
N ALA A 36 -48.93 24.71 -49.34
CA ALA A 36 -48.14 25.93 -49.30
C ALA A 36 -46.70 25.56 -49.09
N GLN A 37 -45.83 26.07 -49.93
CA GLN A 37 -44.40 25.92 -49.86
C GLN A 37 -43.97 26.37 -48.45
N ALA A 38 -43.55 25.43 -47.62
CA ALA A 38 -42.97 25.73 -46.33
C ALA A 38 -41.77 26.66 -46.53
N ALA A 39 -41.87 27.87 -45.95
CA ALA A 39 -40.78 28.84 -46.05
C ALA A 39 -39.45 28.13 -45.72
N ALA A 40 -38.45 28.24 -46.57
CA ALA A 40 -37.18 27.63 -46.42
C ALA A 40 -36.63 28.04 -45.04
N VAL A 41 -36.22 27.04 -44.23
CA VAL A 41 -35.61 27.27 -42.93
C VAL A 41 -34.31 28.05 -43.12
N GLN A 42 -34.26 29.29 -42.55
CA GLN A 42 -33.23 30.29 -42.85
C GLN A 42 -32.15 30.40 -41.76
N CYS A 43 -32.16 29.60 -40.74
CA CYS A 43 -31.17 29.63 -39.65
C CYS A 43 -30.94 28.25 -39.04
N SER A 44 -29.75 28.07 -38.43
CA SER A 44 -29.46 26.94 -37.54
C SER A 44 -28.82 27.44 -36.26
N VAL A 45 -29.04 26.72 -35.17
CA VAL A 45 -28.46 27.02 -33.85
C VAL A 45 -27.70 25.78 -33.36
N ASP A 46 -26.40 25.93 -33.12
CA ASP A 46 -25.60 24.95 -32.38
C ASP A 46 -25.64 25.34 -30.90
N TYR A 47 -25.99 24.38 -30.03
CA TYR A 47 -26.18 24.58 -28.60
C TYR A 47 -25.30 23.62 -27.84
N ARG A 48 -24.36 24.15 -27.07
CA ARG A 48 -23.40 23.38 -26.27
C ARG A 48 -23.46 23.79 -24.81
N THR A 49 -23.29 22.82 -23.89
CA THR A 49 -23.30 23.08 -22.46
C THR A 49 -22.03 22.58 -21.79
N ASN A 50 -21.60 23.29 -20.73
CA ASN A 50 -20.66 22.82 -19.74
C ASN A 50 -21.41 22.79 -18.40
N ASP A 51 -21.67 21.58 -17.89
CA ASP A 51 -22.57 21.32 -16.76
C ASP A 51 -21.79 20.83 -15.55
N TRP A 52 -22.11 21.39 -14.36
CA TRP A 52 -21.50 21.02 -13.05
C TRP A 52 -22.55 20.52 -12.04
N GLY A 53 -23.73 20.03 -12.50
CA GLY A 53 -24.74 19.35 -11.68
C GLY A 53 -25.78 20.22 -10.99
N SER A 54 -25.50 21.49 -10.68
CA SER A 54 -26.44 22.45 -10.11
C SER A 54 -26.63 23.70 -10.96
N GLY A 55 -25.87 23.80 -12.06
CA GLY A 55 -25.90 24.86 -13.03
C GLY A 55 -25.05 24.51 -14.24
N PHE A 56 -25.12 25.29 -15.29
CA PHE A 56 -24.34 25.10 -16.51
C PHE A 56 -24.17 26.42 -17.25
N THR A 57 -23.15 26.47 -18.10
CA THR A 57 -23.11 27.47 -19.18
C THR A 57 -23.61 26.87 -20.48
N ALA A 58 -24.37 27.67 -21.22
CA ALA A 58 -24.79 27.33 -22.57
C ALA A 58 -24.16 28.31 -23.55
N ASP A 59 -23.43 27.78 -24.52
CA ASP A 59 -22.88 28.52 -25.65
C ASP A 59 -23.71 28.22 -26.90
N LEU A 60 -24.19 29.25 -27.52
CA LEU A 60 -25.05 29.14 -28.73
C LEU A 60 -24.35 29.80 -29.90
N THR A 61 -24.25 29.06 -31.00
CA THR A 61 -23.81 29.60 -32.29
C THR A 61 -25.01 29.69 -33.25
N LEU A 62 -25.46 30.90 -33.53
CA LEU A 62 -26.53 31.16 -34.47
C LEU A 62 -25.93 31.40 -35.84
N THR A 63 -26.27 30.56 -36.83
CA THR A 63 -25.82 30.67 -38.23
C THR A 63 -26.95 31.08 -39.11
N ASN A 64 -26.74 32.12 -39.90
CA ASN A 64 -27.66 32.55 -40.98
C ASN A 64 -27.48 31.68 -42.21
N ARG A 65 -28.46 30.87 -42.55
CA ARG A 65 -28.48 30.04 -43.79
C ARG A 65 -29.26 30.66 -44.93
N ALA A 66 -29.81 31.86 -44.75
CA ALA A 66 -30.45 32.61 -45.82
C ALA A 66 -29.42 33.19 -46.78
N ALA A 67 -29.87 33.50 -48.03
CA ALA A 67 -29.05 34.17 -49.04
C ALA A 67 -28.85 35.67 -48.75
N GLU A 68 -29.59 36.22 -47.78
CA GLU A 68 -29.48 37.63 -47.35
C GLU A 68 -29.07 37.77 -45.92
N ALA A 69 -28.49 38.91 -45.53
CA ALA A 69 -28.08 39.16 -44.17
C ALA A 69 -29.27 39.32 -43.22
N ILE A 70 -29.16 38.88 -42.02
CA ILE A 70 -30.09 39.16 -40.93
C ILE A 70 -29.61 40.44 -40.24
N ASP A 71 -30.39 41.51 -40.29
CA ASP A 71 -30.11 42.78 -39.62
C ASP A 71 -31.00 42.92 -38.37
N GLY A 72 -30.43 42.68 -37.19
CA GLY A 72 -31.11 42.55 -35.91
C GLY A 72 -31.79 41.18 -35.74
N TRP A 73 -31.35 40.45 -34.73
CA TRP A 73 -31.88 39.13 -34.43
C TRP A 73 -32.40 39.04 -33.01
N THR A 74 -33.46 38.25 -32.86
CA THR A 74 -34.00 37.80 -31.57
C THR A 74 -34.12 36.28 -31.62
N LEU A 75 -33.33 35.59 -30.81
CA LEU A 75 -33.38 34.13 -30.66
C LEU A 75 -34.34 33.80 -29.53
N THR A 76 -35.22 32.83 -29.72
CA THR A 76 -36.12 32.29 -28.71
C THR A 76 -36.05 30.77 -28.65
N TYR A 77 -36.06 30.21 -27.45
CA TYR A 77 -36.14 28.77 -27.22
C TYR A 77 -36.70 28.47 -25.84
N GLY A 78 -37.07 27.23 -25.56
CA GLY A 78 -37.68 26.84 -24.30
C GLY A 78 -37.01 25.61 -23.68
N TYR A 79 -36.87 25.61 -22.35
CA TYR A 79 -36.48 24.45 -21.62
C TYR A 79 -37.67 23.58 -21.21
N ALA A 80 -37.48 22.25 -21.21
CA ALA A 80 -38.47 21.32 -20.69
C ALA A 80 -38.48 21.28 -19.15
N GLY A 81 -37.33 21.51 -18.51
CA GLY A 81 -37.09 21.44 -17.09
C GLY A 81 -37.30 22.77 -16.33
N ASN A 82 -36.55 22.96 -15.26
CA ASN A 82 -36.64 24.12 -14.35
C ASN A 82 -35.42 25.05 -14.43
N GLN A 83 -34.73 25.03 -15.57
CA GLN A 83 -33.58 25.88 -15.82
C GLN A 83 -33.93 27.36 -15.64
N GLN A 84 -33.10 28.10 -14.88
CA GLN A 84 -33.29 29.53 -14.64
C GLN A 84 -32.03 30.29 -15.07
N LEU A 85 -32.29 31.38 -15.84
CA LEU A 85 -31.22 32.27 -16.31
C LEU A 85 -30.59 33.01 -15.11
N VAL A 86 -29.25 32.92 -14.99
CA VAL A 86 -28.45 33.62 -13.99
C VAL A 86 -27.87 34.91 -14.59
N ASN A 87 -27.15 34.79 -15.72
CA ASN A 87 -26.59 35.89 -16.47
C ASN A 87 -26.36 35.46 -17.94
N GLY A 88 -26.08 36.44 -18.82
CA GLY A 88 -25.76 36.12 -20.21
C GLY A 88 -24.77 37.13 -20.81
N TRP A 89 -24.09 36.73 -21.88
CA TRP A 89 -23.10 37.53 -22.61
C TRP A 89 -23.35 37.51 -24.13
N ASN A 90 -22.81 38.51 -24.84
CA ASN A 90 -22.95 38.73 -26.27
C ASN A 90 -24.41 38.84 -26.76
N GLY A 91 -25.31 39.33 -25.90
CA GLY A 91 -26.71 39.58 -26.18
C GLY A 91 -27.45 40.08 -24.95
N SER A 92 -28.68 40.56 -25.16
CA SER A 92 -29.57 40.92 -24.07
C SER A 92 -30.50 39.74 -23.76
N TRP A 93 -30.26 39.10 -22.63
CA TRP A 93 -30.91 37.87 -22.23
C TRP A 93 -32.06 38.13 -21.27
N SER A 94 -33.14 37.42 -21.46
CA SER A 94 -34.31 37.44 -20.58
C SER A 94 -35.00 36.08 -20.56
N GLN A 95 -35.66 35.75 -19.48
CA GLN A 95 -36.44 34.51 -19.36
C GLN A 95 -37.83 34.82 -18.76
N SER A 96 -38.85 34.23 -19.34
CA SER A 96 -40.22 34.26 -18.82
C SER A 96 -40.76 32.84 -18.76
N GLY A 97 -40.91 32.32 -17.53
CA GLY A 97 -41.22 30.91 -17.32
C GLY A 97 -40.16 30.01 -17.92
N LYS A 98 -40.52 29.13 -18.81
CA LYS A 98 -39.59 28.20 -19.49
C LYS A 98 -38.99 28.78 -20.80
N THR A 99 -39.44 29.93 -21.26
CA THR A 99 -38.99 30.53 -22.51
C THR A 99 -37.88 31.52 -22.28
N VAL A 100 -36.74 31.28 -22.95
CA VAL A 100 -35.59 32.16 -23.00
C VAL A 100 -35.64 33.01 -24.27
N THR A 101 -35.35 34.28 -24.13
CA THR A 101 -35.25 35.23 -25.26
C THR A 101 -33.92 35.96 -25.22
N VAL A 102 -33.18 35.92 -26.33
CA VAL A 102 -31.91 36.62 -26.50
C VAL A 102 -32.01 37.59 -27.65
N ARG A 103 -31.72 38.85 -27.42
CA ARG A 103 -31.62 39.89 -28.45
C ARG A 103 -30.16 40.22 -28.71
N ASN A 104 -29.83 40.52 -29.95
CA ASN A 104 -28.49 40.91 -30.34
C ASN A 104 -27.94 42.09 -29.51
N ALA A 105 -26.64 42.09 -29.28
CA ALA A 105 -25.91 43.28 -28.86
C ALA A 105 -25.62 44.18 -30.08
N ALA A 106 -25.24 45.43 -29.81
CA ALA A 106 -25.00 46.40 -30.90
C ALA A 106 -23.88 45.93 -31.87
N HIS A 107 -22.86 45.23 -31.35
CA HIS A 107 -21.71 44.78 -32.13
C HIS A 107 -21.93 43.53 -32.96
N ASN A 108 -22.98 42.77 -32.71
CA ASN A 108 -23.29 41.51 -33.40
C ASN A 108 -24.72 41.46 -34.01
N ALA A 109 -25.31 42.62 -34.20
CA ALA A 109 -26.68 42.75 -34.71
C ALA A 109 -26.84 42.26 -36.15
N ARG A 110 -25.78 42.32 -36.99
CA ARG A 110 -25.80 41.87 -38.37
C ARG A 110 -25.12 40.50 -38.52
N ILE A 111 -25.83 39.56 -39.14
CA ILE A 111 -25.29 38.23 -39.50
C ILE A 111 -25.34 38.14 -41.01
N ALA A 112 -24.20 38.21 -41.69
CA ALA A 112 -24.09 38.06 -43.14
C ALA A 112 -24.69 36.74 -43.62
N ALA A 113 -25.05 36.63 -44.89
CA ALA A 113 -25.42 35.35 -45.51
C ALA A 113 -24.32 34.31 -45.31
N GLY A 114 -24.65 33.17 -44.78
CA GLY A 114 -23.71 32.11 -44.40
C GLY A 114 -22.86 32.42 -43.17
N GLY A 115 -22.99 33.60 -42.57
CA GLY A 115 -22.25 34.02 -41.37
C GLY A 115 -22.86 33.48 -40.07
N ALA A 116 -22.10 33.53 -38.99
CA ALA A 116 -22.56 33.11 -37.67
C ALA A 116 -22.19 34.11 -36.58
N VAL A 117 -22.92 34.10 -35.46
CA VAL A 117 -22.63 34.85 -34.25
C VAL A 117 -22.77 33.93 -33.05
N THR A 118 -21.94 34.16 -32.02
CA THR A 118 -21.97 33.41 -30.77
C THR A 118 -22.55 34.25 -29.65
N THR A 119 -23.35 33.61 -28.81
CA THR A 119 -23.90 34.20 -27.57
C THR A 119 -23.99 33.11 -26.51
N GLY A 120 -24.00 33.44 -25.27
CA GLY A 120 -24.07 32.41 -24.22
C GLY A 120 -24.64 32.93 -22.91
N ALA A 121 -25.01 32.01 -22.05
CA ALA A 121 -25.52 32.33 -20.72
C ALA A 121 -25.24 31.24 -19.70
N GLN A 122 -25.28 31.64 -18.45
CA GLN A 122 -25.26 30.75 -17.31
C GLN A 122 -26.68 30.53 -16.79
N PHE A 123 -26.98 29.29 -16.48
CA PHE A 123 -28.24 28.85 -15.90
C PHE A 123 -28.02 28.07 -14.63
N SER A 124 -28.95 28.13 -13.69
CA SER A 124 -29.10 27.20 -12.57
C SER A 124 -30.25 26.24 -12.83
N TYR A 125 -30.18 25.02 -12.27
CA TYR A 125 -31.24 24.03 -12.35
C TYR A 125 -31.17 23.02 -11.20
N SER A 126 -32.21 22.21 -11.07
CA SER A 126 -32.24 21.03 -10.20
C SER A 126 -32.88 19.85 -10.93
N GLY A 127 -32.31 18.64 -10.74
CA GLY A 127 -32.76 17.44 -11.47
C GLY A 127 -32.07 17.27 -12.82
N SER A 128 -32.84 16.94 -13.87
CA SER A 128 -32.26 16.70 -15.21
C SER A 128 -32.09 17.98 -16.02
N ASN A 129 -30.97 18.09 -16.73
CA ASN A 129 -30.69 19.21 -17.65
C ASN A 129 -30.82 18.76 -19.11
N SER A 130 -32.03 18.79 -19.63
CA SER A 130 -32.29 18.47 -21.04
C SER A 130 -32.13 19.69 -21.92
N ALA A 131 -31.43 19.53 -23.05
CA ALA A 131 -31.26 20.60 -24.03
C ALA A 131 -32.60 21.04 -24.67
N PRO A 132 -32.71 22.28 -25.11
CA PRO A 132 -33.85 22.76 -25.90
C PRO A 132 -33.99 21.98 -27.22
N THR A 133 -35.20 21.68 -27.61
CA THR A 133 -35.51 20.89 -28.82
C THR A 133 -35.88 21.76 -30.02
N SER A 134 -36.10 23.04 -29.83
CA SER A 134 -36.47 23.97 -30.89
C SER A 134 -35.98 25.40 -30.62
N PHE A 135 -35.55 26.04 -31.66
CA PHE A 135 -35.08 27.43 -31.67
C PHE A 135 -35.81 28.22 -32.77
N ALA A 136 -36.02 29.47 -32.52
CA ALA A 136 -36.57 30.38 -33.51
C ALA A 136 -35.82 31.73 -33.53
N VAL A 137 -35.58 32.27 -34.73
CA VAL A 137 -34.95 33.59 -34.93
C VAL A 137 -35.96 34.50 -35.60
N ASN A 138 -36.23 35.66 -34.98
CA ASN A 138 -37.22 36.62 -35.47
C ASN A 138 -38.61 36.01 -35.74
N GLY A 139 -38.97 34.98 -34.93
CA GLY A 139 -40.22 34.25 -35.07
C GLY A 139 -40.23 33.14 -36.15
N THR A 140 -39.14 32.94 -36.89
CA THR A 140 -38.97 31.83 -37.83
C THR A 140 -38.23 30.69 -37.18
N ALA A 141 -38.79 29.47 -37.21
CA ALA A 141 -38.12 28.27 -36.66
C ALA A 141 -36.83 27.99 -37.40
N CYS A 142 -35.75 27.86 -36.63
CA CYS A 142 -34.47 27.38 -37.14
C CYS A 142 -34.51 25.86 -37.27
N THR A 143 -33.76 25.28 -38.22
CA THR A 143 -33.39 23.87 -38.12
C THR A 143 -32.66 23.67 -36.79
N GLY A 144 -33.11 22.73 -36.00
CA GLY A 144 -32.37 22.25 -34.84
C GLY A 144 -30.94 21.89 -35.24
N ALA A 145 -30.03 21.82 -34.27
CA ALA A 145 -28.66 21.35 -34.54
C ALA A 145 -28.71 20.13 -35.46
N HIS A 146 -27.85 20.11 -36.48
CA HIS A 146 -27.65 18.93 -37.31
C HIS A 146 -27.49 17.69 -36.42
N GLN A 147 -28.36 16.70 -36.64
CA GLN A 147 -28.32 15.48 -35.80
C GLN A 147 -27.07 14.69 -36.16
N PRO A 148 -26.29 14.29 -35.16
CA PRO A 148 -25.17 13.40 -35.40
C PRO A 148 -25.60 12.11 -36.09
N PRO A 149 -24.72 11.48 -36.88
CA PRO A 149 -25.03 10.23 -37.53
C PRO A 149 -25.33 9.12 -36.50
N ILE A 150 -26.14 8.15 -36.89
CA ILE A 150 -26.36 6.93 -36.11
C ILE A 150 -25.33 5.91 -36.56
N THR A 151 -24.61 5.30 -35.59
CA THR A 151 -23.55 4.31 -35.87
C THR A 151 -23.79 3.08 -35.02
N VAL A 152 -23.65 1.92 -35.61
CA VAL A 152 -23.73 0.62 -34.94
C VAL A 152 -22.57 -0.26 -35.39
N LEU A 153 -21.79 -0.76 -34.45
CA LEU A 153 -20.79 -1.81 -34.71
C LEU A 153 -21.53 -3.15 -34.84
N THR A 154 -21.53 -3.74 -36.03
CA THR A 154 -22.30 -4.95 -36.39
C THR A 154 -21.46 -6.23 -36.30
N SER A 155 -20.14 -6.10 -36.33
CA SER A 155 -19.15 -7.17 -36.10
C SER A 155 -17.98 -6.57 -35.31
N PRO A 156 -17.43 -7.36 -34.38
CA PRO A 156 -17.80 -8.69 -33.90
C PRO A 156 -19.07 -8.67 -33.04
N ALA A 157 -19.62 -9.85 -32.76
CA ALA A 157 -20.71 -9.98 -31.80
C ALA A 157 -20.21 -9.73 -30.37
N ALA A 158 -21.08 -9.17 -29.51
CA ALA A 158 -20.72 -8.96 -28.10
C ALA A 158 -20.40 -10.30 -27.42
N GLY A 159 -19.29 -10.32 -26.64
CA GLY A 159 -18.78 -11.52 -25.98
C GLY A 159 -18.05 -12.50 -26.92
N ALA A 160 -17.76 -12.12 -28.18
CA ALA A 160 -16.97 -12.97 -29.07
C ALA A 160 -15.55 -13.22 -28.51
N VAL A 161 -15.07 -14.47 -28.69
CA VAL A 161 -13.74 -14.87 -28.25
C VAL A 161 -12.87 -15.16 -29.47
N TYR A 162 -11.70 -14.52 -29.52
CA TYR A 162 -10.67 -14.71 -30.51
C TYR A 162 -9.41 -15.25 -29.86
N THR A 163 -8.57 -15.92 -30.63
CA THR A 163 -7.25 -16.39 -30.17
C THR A 163 -6.19 -15.36 -30.56
N GLN A 164 -5.18 -15.15 -29.74
CA GLN A 164 -4.05 -14.27 -30.00
C GLN A 164 -3.45 -14.55 -31.40
N GLY A 165 -3.26 -13.49 -32.19
CA GLY A 165 -2.80 -13.57 -33.57
C GLY A 165 -3.90 -13.83 -34.61
N GLN A 166 -5.12 -14.11 -34.18
CA GLN A 166 -6.27 -14.19 -35.08
C GLN A 166 -6.72 -12.80 -35.51
N THR A 167 -7.09 -12.66 -36.76
CA THR A 167 -7.66 -11.40 -37.29
C THR A 167 -9.09 -11.24 -36.80
N VAL A 168 -9.40 -10.07 -36.22
CA VAL A 168 -10.74 -9.67 -35.76
C VAL A 168 -11.40 -8.83 -36.86
N PRO A 169 -12.47 -9.30 -37.51
CA PRO A 169 -13.17 -8.54 -38.53
C PRO A 169 -14.14 -7.56 -37.84
N LEU A 170 -13.94 -6.28 -38.08
CA LEU A 170 -14.84 -5.22 -37.68
C LEU A 170 -15.77 -4.83 -38.85
N ALA A 171 -17.04 -4.60 -38.58
CA ALA A 171 -17.99 -4.05 -39.52
C ALA A 171 -18.94 -3.10 -38.81
N ALA A 172 -19.27 -1.98 -39.44
CA ALA A 172 -20.21 -1.02 -38.91
C ALA A 172 -21.21 -0.57 -39.94
N THR A 173 -22.42 -0.26 -39.50
CA THR A 173 -23.39 0.49 -40.25
C THR A 173 -23.45 1.92 -39.76
N ALA A 174 -23.49 2.87 -40.65
CA ALA A 174 -23.66 4.28 -40.32
C ALA A 174 -24.66 4.92 -41.24
N ALA A 175 -25.52 5.74 -40.69
CA ALA A 175 -26.51 6.50 -41.41
C ALA A 175 -26.45 7.97 -40.97
N ALA A 176 -26.31 8.87 -41.92
CA ALA A 176 -26.35 10.29 -41.63
C ALA A 176 -27.81 10.74 -41.43
N ALA A 177 -27.99 11.75 -40.62
CA ALA A 177 -29.24 12.44 -40.45
C ALA A 177 -29.33 13.58 -41.47
N ASP A 178 -30.53 14.05 -41.73
CA ASP A 178 -30.81 15.15 -42.63
C ASP A 178 -30.29 14.89 -44.08
N ASP A 179 -29.76 15.91 -44.76
CA ASP A 179 -29.16 15.81 -46.09
C ASP A 179 -27.65 15.53 -46.07
N ALA A 180 -27.10 15.12 -44.93
CA ALA A 180 -25.68 14.79 -44.79
C ALA A 180 -25.36 13.39 -45.33
N THR A 181 -24.09 13.16 -45.64
CA THR A 181 -23.56 11.84 -46.04
C THR A 181 -22.44 11.40 -45.11
N ILE A 182 -22.29 10.09 -44.88
CA ILE A 182 -21.17 9.60 -44.07
C ILE A 182 -19.87 9.75 -44.85
N THR A 183 -18.89 10.40 -44.27
CA THR A 183 -17.56 10.64 -44.89
C THR A 183 -16.52 9.60 -44.50
N LYS A 184 -16.62 9.05 -43.30
CA LYS A 184 -15.75 7.97 -42.77
C LYS A 184 -16.34 7.33 -41.51
N VAL A 185 -15.88 6.13 -41.27
CA VAL A 185 -16.03 5.44 -39.96
C VAL A 185 -14.65 5.09 -39.44
N GLU A 186 -14.37 5.48 -38.21
CA GLU A 186 -13.16 5.12 -37.44
C GLU A 186 -13.52 4.02 -36.46
N PHE A 187 -12.62 3.02 -36.33
CA PHE A 187 -12.76 1.91 -35.40
C PHE A 187 -11.74 2.05 -34.28
N TYR A 188 -12.17 1.83 -33.03
CA TYR A 188 -11.37 2.02 -31.83
C TYR A 188 -11.41 0.78 -30.95
N ASP A 189 -10.32 0.58 -30.18
CA ASP A 189 -10.24 -0.27 -29.02
C ASP A 189 -10.01 0.64 -27.82
N ASP A 190 -11.00 0.75 -26.94
CA ASP A 190 -11.11 1.81 -25.93
C ASP A 190 -10.92 3.21 -26.55
N THR A 191 -9.76 3.81 -26.36
CA THR A 191 -9.39 5.12 -26.92
C THR A 191 -8.40 5.04 -28.07
N ALA A 192 -7.86 3.84 -28.36
CA ALA A 192 -6.85 3.64 -29.41
C ALA A 192 -7.50 3.46 -30.79
N LEU A 193 -7.14 4.29 -31.72
CA LEU A 193 -7.61 4.17 -33.13
C LEU A 193 -6.97 2.92 -33.79
N LEU A 194 -7.82 1.99 -34.20
CA LEU A 194 -7.42 0.78 -34.92
C LEU A 194 -7.30 0.99 -36.44
N GLY A 195 -8.16 1.86 -36.99
CA GLY A 195 -8.16 2.21 -38.41
C GLY A 195 -9.40 2.98 -38.85
N THR A 196 -9.38 3.40 -40.10
CA THR A 196 -10.45 4.23 -40.68
C THR A 196 -10.89 3.62 -42.03
N ASP A 197 -12.20 3.57 -42.29
CA ASP A 197 -12.79 3.25 -43.58
C ASP A 197 -13.63 4.43 -44.06
N THR A 198 -13.46 4.80 -45.34
CA THR A 198 -14.12 5.97 -45.97
C THR A 198 -15.22 5.58 -46.96
N SER A 199 -15.49 4.30 -47.11
CA SER A 199 -16.47 3.79 -48.10
C SER A 199 -17.32 2.66 -47.51
N ALA A 200 -18.62 2.75 -47.74
CA ALA A 200 -19.55 1.65 -47.38
C ALA A 200 -19.39 0.42 -48.30
N PRO A 201 -19.50 -0.80 -47.79
CA PRO A 201 -19.75 -1.15 -46.39
C PRO A 201 -18.50 -0.93 -45.52
N PHE A 202 -18.64 -0.21 -44.40
CA PHE A 202 -17.52 0.15 -43.53
C PHE A 202 -16.98 -1.09 -42.75
N THR A 203 -15.76 -1.48 -43.06
CA THR A 203 -15.12 -2.69 -42.54
C THR A 203 -13.65 -2.46 -42.24
N LEU A 204 -13.13 -3.17 -41.25
CA LEU A 204 -11.69 -3.18 -40.90
C LEU A 204 -11.29 -4.57 -40.45
N SER A 205 -10.15 -5.06 -40.89
CA SER A 205 -9.56 -6.31 -40.39
C SER A 205 -8.39 -5.98 -39.48
N VAL A 206 -8.55 -6.25 -38.19
CA VAL A 206 -7.55 -5.95 -37.17
C VAL A 206 -6.79 -7.21 -36.79
N ALA A 207 -5.47 -7.20 -36.94
CA ALA A 207 -4.58 -8.25 -36.46
C ALA A 207 -3.76 -7.74 -35.29
N GLY A 208 -3.34 -8.64 -34.38
CA GLY A 208 -2.39 -8.33 -33.34
C GLY A 208 -2.98 -7.66 -32.09
N LEU A 209 -4.28 -7.77 -31.86
CA LEU A 209 -4.84 -7.44 -30.54
C LEU A 209 -4.18 -8.27 -29.45
N THR A 210 -3.91 -7.63 -28.31
CA THR A 210 -3.28 -8.26 -27.15
C THR A 210 -4.20 -9.28 -26.46
N VAL A 211 -3.64 -10.16 -25.64
CA VAL A 211 -4.47 -11.02 -24.79
C VAL A 211 -5.16 -10.17 -23.73
N GLY A 212 -6.46 -10.36 -23.59
CA GLY A 212 -7.27 -9.62 -22.62
C GLY A 212 -8.69 -9.30 -23.13
N SER A 213 -9.40 -8.51 -22.36
CA SER A 213 -10.69 -7.94 -22.76
C SER A 213 -10.46 -6.67 -23.55
N HIS A 214 -11.22 -6.49 -24.62
CA HIS A 214 -11.19 -5.31 -25.50
C HIS A 214 -12.59 -4.73 -25.61
N SER A 215 -12.68 -3.41 -25.72
CA SER A 215 -13.94 -2.67 -25.83
C SER A 215 -13.96 -1.90 -27.16
N LEU A 216 -14.55 -2.52 -28.17
CA LEU A 216 -14.53 -2.03 -29.53
C LEU A 216 -15.67 -1.04 -29.80
N THR A 217 -15.36 0.09 -30.46
CA THR A 217 -16.35 1.08 -30.87
C THR A 217 -16.11 1.50 -32.32
N ALA A 218 -17.21 1.90 -33.01
CA ALA A 218 -17.14 2.57 -34.29
C ALA A 218 -17.62 4.02 -34.16
N LYS A 219 -16.90 4.97 -34.77
CA LYS A 219 -17.25 6.38 -34.77
C LYS A 219 -17.46 6.86 -36.18
N ALA A 220 -18.68 7.20 -36.54
CA ALA A 220 -19.01 7.75 -37.84
C ALA A 220 -18.90 9.27 -37.87
N TYR A 221 -18.49 9.80 -39.00
CA TYR A 221 -18.44 11.24 -39.29
C TYR A 221 -19.25 11.51 -40.54
N ASP A 222 -19.99 12.59 -40.50
CA ASP A 222 -20.77 13.05 -41.68
C ASP A 222 -20.12 14.23 -42.39
N SER A 223 -20.71 14.61 -43.51
CA SER A 223 -20.24 15.68 -44.39
C SER A 223 -20.44 17.09 -43.79
N LEU A 224 -21.19 17.22 -42.71
CA LEU A 224 -21.44 18.49 -42.01
C LEU A 224 -20.59 18.60 -40.71
N GLY A 225 -19.72 17.62 -40.45
CA GLY A 225 -18.73 17.62 -39.38
C GLY A 225 -19.24 17.08 -38.03
N ALA A 226 -20.45 16.58 -37.95
CA ALA A 226 -20.92 15.90 -36.76
C ALA A 226 -20.40 14.45 -36.71
N SER A 227 -20.31 13.89 -35.52
CA SER A 227 -19.88 12.50 -35.31
C SER A 227 -20.60 11.85 -34.15
N ALA A 228 -20.76 10.52 -34.20
CA ALA A 228 -21.32 9.73 -33.14
C ALA A 228 -20.59 8.39 -32.99
N ASN A 229 -20.48 7.91 -31.76
CA ASN A 229 -19.94 6.59 -31.44
C ASN A 229 -21.08 5.55 -31.40
N SER A 230 -20.75 4.32 -31.78
CA SER A 230 -21.59 3.17 -31.49
C SER A 230 -21.55 2.85 -29.96
N THR A 231 -22.50 2.05 -29.50
CA THR A 231 -22.34 1.37 -28.20
C THR A 231 -21.10 0.50 -28.27
N PRO A 232 -20.29 0.45 -27.16
CA PRO A 232 -19.12 -0.43 -27.09
C PRO A 232 -19.51 -1.90 -27.20
N VAL A 233 -18.70 -2.68 -27.89
CA VAL A 233 -18.84 -4.13 -28.04
C VAL A 233 -17.64 -4.78 -27.38
N GLY A 234 -17.87 -5.45 -26.25
CA GLY A 234 -16.83 -6.19 -25.53
C GLY A 234 -16.52 -7.52 -26.24
N ILE A 235 -15.22 -7.81 -26.45
CA ILE A 235 -14.71 -9.09 -26.90
C ILE A 235 -13.58 -9.56 -25.98
N THR A 236 -13.17 -10.81 -26.08
CA THR A 236 -12.01 -11.35 -25.39
C THR A 236 -11.02 -11.95 -26.39
N VAL A 237 -9.75 -11.57 -26.31
CA VAL A 237 -8.66 -12.26 -27.01
C VAL A 237 -8.03 -13.21 -26.03
N ALA A 238 -8.26 -14.52 -26.22
CA ALA A 238 -7.66 -15.57 -25.41
C ALA A 238 -6.23 -15.85 -25.90
N SER A 239 -5.34 -16.25 -24.99
CA SER A 239 -4.03 -16.78 -25.38
C SER A 239 -4.23 -18.01 -26.28
N GLY A 240 -3.42 -18.11 -27.32
CA GLY A 240 -3.36 -19.33 -28.16
C GLY A 240 -3.01 -20.56 -27.30
N PRO A 241 -3.10 -21.77 -27.86
CA PRO A 241 -2.61 -22.96 -27.20
C PRO A 241 -1.16 -22.75 -26.76
N THR A 242 -0.90 -22.91 -25.46
CA THR A 242 0.45 -22.75 -24.89
C THR A 242 0.82 -23.98 -24.07
N VAL A 243 2.11 -24.28 -24.02
CA VAL A 243 2.66 -25.09 -22.93
C VAL A 243 2.78 -24.19 -21.72
N VAL A 244 2.36 -24.65 -20.56
CA VAL A 244 2.47 -23.94 -19.27
C VAL A 244 3.49 -24.69 -18.42
N ALA A 245 4.50 -24.00 -17.92
CA ALA A 245 5.51 -24.53 -17.01
C ALA A 245 5.52 -23.73 -15.70
N THR A 246 5.55 -24.41 -14.55
CA THR A 246 5.48 -23.80 -13.24
C THR A 246 6.38 -24.52 -12.23
N PRO A 247 7.24 -23.85 -11.49
CA PRO A 247 7.55 -22.41 -11.59
C PRO A 247 8.34 -22.06 -12.87
N SER A 248 8.38 -20.78 -13.20
CA SER A 248 9.18 -20.29 -14.35
C SER A 248 10.68 -20.12 -14.02
N GLN A 249 11.03 -20.21 -12.75
CA GLN A 249 12.41 -20.18 -12.24
C GLN A 249 12.60 -21.31 -11.23
N LEU A 250 13.77 -21.95 -11.25
CA LEU A 250 14.10 -23.08 -10.39
C LEU A 250 15.58 -23.01 -10.00
N GLY A 251 15.86 -23.08 -8.69
CA GLY A 251 17.22 -23.31 -8.19
C GLY A 251 17.47 -24.81 -8.01
N VAL A 252 18.64 -25.29 -8.44
CA VAL A 252 19.07 -26.69 -8.24
C VAL A 252 20.52 -26.68 -7.75
N ARG A 253 20.78 -27.24 -6.59
CA ARG A 253 22.12 -27.27 -6.01
C ARG A 253 23.03 -28.29 -6.70
N GLN A 254 24.34 -28.09 -6.57
CA GLN A 254 25.34 -29.01 -7.08
C GLN A 254 25.07 -30.45 -6.59
N GLY A 255 25.04 -31.39 -7.51
CA GLY A 255 24.80 -32.81 -7.23
C GLY A 255 23.36 -33.19 -6.98
N GLU A 256 22.44 -32.23 -6.94
CA GLU A 256 21.02 -32.46 -6.66
C GLU A 256 20.15 -32.37 -7.92
N SER A 257 18.86 -32.61 -7.76
CA SER A 257 17.85 -32.48 -8.81
C SER A 257 16.64 -31.70 -8.32
N GLY A 258 16.14 -30.80 -9.18
CA GLY A 258 14.92 -30.05 -8.93
C GLY A 258 13.85 -30.36 -9.98
N THR A 259 12.59 -30.07 -9.68
CA THR A 259 11.48 -30.36 -10.59
C THR A 259 10.64 -29.12 -10.84
N TYR A 260 10.09 -29.03 -12.05
CA TYR A 260 8.99 -28.14 -12.37
C TYR A 260 7.89 -28.90 -13.10
N GLU A 261 6.70 -28.36 -13.10
CA GLU A 261 5.52 -28.99 -13.67
C GLU A 261 5.18 -28.40 -15.02
N VAL A 262 4.73 -29.25 -15.95
CA VAL A 262 4.30 -28.87 -17.29
C VAL A 262 2.89 -29.37 -17.55
N LYS A 263 2.04 -28.52 -18.16
CA LYS A 263 0.70 -28.87 -18.66
C LYS A 263 0.38 -28.08 -19.93
N LEU A 264 -0.71 -28.41 -20.59
CA LEU A 264 -1.22 -27.58 -21.71
C LEU A 264 -2.26 -26.60 -21.22
N SER A 265 -2.36 -25.44 -21.84
CA SER A 265 -3.38 -24.42 -21.53
C SER A 265 -4.73 -24.75 -22.15
N THR A 266 -4.77 -25.60 -23.19
CA THR A 266 -6.00 -25.95 -23.91
C THR A 266 -6.03 -27.45 -24.23
N ARG A 267 -7.23 -28.00 -24.33
CA ARG A 267 -7.44 -29.42 -24.66
C ARG A 267 -6.99 -29.72 -26.11
N PRO A 268 -6.01 -30.61 -26.30
CA PRO A 268 -5.60 -31.01 -27.65
C PRO A 268 -6.63 -31.92 -28.30
N SER A 269 -6.71 -31.93 -29.63
CA SER A 269 -7.60 -32.81 -30.39
C SER A 269 -7.11 -34.26 -30.48
N SER A 270 -5.82 -34.48 -30.26
CA SER A 270 -5.13 -35.80 -30.26
C SER A 270 -3.99 -35.76 -29.24
N ASN A 271 -3.39 -36.93 -28.99
CA ASN A 271 -2.22 -36.99 -28.13
C ASN A 271 -1.11 -36.03 -28.62
N THR A 272 -0.65 -35.18 -27.73
CA THR A 272 0.35 -34.15 -28.00
C THR A 272 1.56 -34.41 -27.11
N THR A 273 2.73 -34.51 -27.68
CA THR A 273 3.99 -34.69 -26.95
C THR A 273 4.63 -33.32 -26.72
N VAL A 274 4.92 -33.01 -25.47
CA VAL A 274 5.77 -31.87 -25.06
C VAL A 274 7.19 -32.37 -24.87
N THR A 275 8.12 -31.74 -25.55
CA THR A 275 9.55 -32.05 -25.43
C THR A 275 10.27 -30.89 -24.75
N THR A 276 11.03 -31.21 -23.72
CA THR A 276 11.85 -30.24 -22.98
C THR A 276 13.32 -30.41 -23.30
N THR A 277 13.96 -29.30 -23.67
CA THR A 277 15.40 -29.26 -23.97
C THR A 277 16.04 -28.02 -23.37
N ARG A 278 17.35 -28.11 -23.09
CA ARG A 278 18.14 -26.93 -22.72
C ARG A 278 18.38 -26.07 -23.96
N ALA A 279 17.82 -24.86 -23.95
CA ALA A 279 17.94 -23.92 -25.05
C ALA A 279 19.24 -23.12 -25.01
N SER A 280 19.74 -22.78 -23.83
CA SER A 280 20.96 -22.00 -23.61
C SER A 280 21.51 -22.15 -22.19
N GLY A 281 22.69 -21.61 -21.95
CA GLY A 281 23.30 -21.43 -20.64
C GLY A 281 24.10 -22.62 -20.12
N ASN A 282 24.19 -22.75 -18.77
CA ASN A 282 25.07 -23.67 -18.07
C ASN A 282 24.91 -25.14 -18.50
N SER A 283 25.99 -25.73 -18.97
CA SER A 283 26.05 -27.15 -19.43
C SER A 283 26.03 -28.16 -18.25
N GLY A 284 26.29 -27.72 -17.04
CA GLY A 284 26.16 -28.54 -15.81
C GLY A 284 24.71 -28.92 -15.49
N LEU A 285 23.72 -28.22 -16.03
CA LEU A 285 22.30 -28.51 -15.85
C LEU A 285 21.76 -29.36 -17.01
N SER A 286 21.06 -30.44 -16.74
CA SER A 286 20.51 -31.35 -17.75
C SER A 286 19.16 -31.91 -17.36
N VAL A 287 18.30 -32.21 -18.35
CA VAL A 287 17.04 -32.93 -18.10
C VAL A 287 17.37 -34.39 -17.76
N THR A 288 17.00 -34.80 -16.53
CA THR A 288 17.24 -36.16 -16.05
C THR A 288 16.00 -37.04 -16.10
N ALA A 289 14.80 -36.45 -16.07
CA ALA A 289 13.51 -37.13 -16.25
C ALA A 289 12.47 -36.18 -16.85
N GLY A 290 11.42 -36.72 -17.46
CA GLY A 290 10.32 -35.91 -18.01
C GLY A 290 10.67 -35.09 -19.25
N GLY A 291 11.79 -35.39 -19.95
CA GLY A 291 12.19 -34.68 -21.16
C GLY A 291 11.22 -34.87 -22.34
N SER A 292 10.31 -35.86 -22.28
CA SER A 292 9.26 -36.08 -23.26
C SER A 292 7.98 -36.50 -22.51
N LEU A 293 6.97 -35.65 -22.50
CA LEU A 293 5.72 -35.85 -21.79
C LEU A 293 4.56 -35.92 -22.79
N THR A 294 3.67 -36.88 -22.61
CA THR A 294 2.50 -37.05 -23.48
C THR A 294 1.23 -36.58 -22.80
N PHE A 295 0.54 -35.62 -23.42
CA PHE A 295 -0.74 -35.10 -23.02
C PHE A 295 -1.82 -35.57 -23.97
N THR A 296 -2.89 -36.11 -23.41
CA THR A 296 -4.06 -36.63 -24.12
C THR A 296 -5.24 -35.68 -23.97
N PRO A 297 -6.32 -35.82 -24.75
CA PRO A 297 -7.55 -35.06 -24.54
C PRO A 297 -8.18 -35.22 -23.15
N SER A 298 -7.75 -36.19 -22.35
CA SER A 298 -8.26 -36.46 -20.99
C SER A 298 -7.35 -36.00 -19.86
N ASN A 299 -6.03 -35.80 -20.10
CA ASN A 299 -5.08 -35.39 -19.06
C ASN A 299 -4.29 -34.11 -19.39
N TRP A 300 -4.70 -33.35 -20.38
CA TRP A 300 -3.99 -32.18 -20.88
C TRP A 300 -3.73 -31.10 -19.82
N ASN A 301 -4.62 -30.98 -18.82
CA ASN A 301 -4.54 -30.03 -17.71
C ASN A 301 -3.96 -30.64 -16.42
N THR A 302 -3.63 -31.94 -16.43
CA THR A 302 -2.95 -32.59 -15.31
C THR A 302 -1.44 -32.33 -15.45
N ALA A 303 -0.85 -31.69 -14.45
CA ALA A 303 0.56 -31.36 -14.44
C ALA A 303 1.43 -32.63 -14.45
N GLN A 304 2.47 -32.64 -15.27
CA GLN A 304 3.48 -33.70 -15.32
C GLN A 304 4.85 -33.09 -15.03
N LYS A 305 5.73 -33.82 -14.34
CA LYS A 305 7.00 -33.32 -13.84
C LYS A 305 8.12 -33.45 -14.85
N VAL A 306 8.91 -32.39 -14.98
CA VAL A 306 10.23 -32.39 -15.61
C VAL A 306 11.28 -32.27 -14.52
N THR A 307 12.28 -33.15 -14.52
CA THR A 307 13.37 -33.13 -13.54
C THR A 307 14.66 -32.63 -14.19
N ILE A 308 15.28 -31.64 -13.57
CA ILE A 308 16.58 -31.12 -13.95
C ILE A 308 17.61 -31.54 -12.91
N GLY A 309 18.70 -32.20 -13.35
CA GLY A 309 19.83 -32.51 -12.50
C GLY A 309 20.95 -31.50 -12.69
N ALA A 310 21.64 -31.17 -11.61
CA ALA A 310 22.80 -30.31 -11.56
C ALA A 310 24.08 -31.14 -11.42
N GLY A 311 25.15 -30.77 -12.13
CA GLY A 311 26.49 -31.36 -11.97
C GLY A 311 27.06 -31.06 -10.57
N SER A 312 28.07 -31.82 -10.16
CA SER A 312 28.71 -31.71 -8.83
C SER A 312 29.69 -30.52 -8.72
N SER A 313 29.81 -29.68 -9.73
CA SER A 313 30.68 -28.50 -9.70
C SER A 313 30.18 -27.42 -10.64
N GLY A 314 30.60 -26.16 -10.42
CA GLY A 314 30.20 -25.00 -11.20
C GLY A 314 28.85 -24.43 -10.76
N THR A 315 28.62 -23.18 -11.11
CA THR A 315 27.34 -22.43 -10.86
C THR A 315 26.92 -21.76 -12.16
N GLY A 316 25.71 -21.22 -12.21
CA GLY A 316 25.20 -20.47 -13.36
C GLY A 316 23.86 -20.99 -13.87
N SER A 317 23.21 -20.19 -14.69
CA SER A 317 21.85 -20.46 -15.15
C SER A 317 21.79 -21.07 -16.55
N ALA A 318 20.72 -21.83 -16.81
CA ALA A 318 20.36 -22.33 -18.12
C ALA A 318 18.86 -22.14 -18.36
N VAL A 319 18.48 -21.95 -19.62
CA VAL A 319 17.08 -21.88 -20.02
C VAL A 319 16.66 -23.22 -20.59
N PHE A 320 15.60 -23.79 -20.04
CA PHE A 320 14.96 -25.00 -20.57
C PHE A 320 13.65 -24.60 -21.26
N GLU A 321 13.47 -25.05 -22.49
CA GLU A 321 12.25 -24.81 -23.25
C GLU A 321 11.44 -26.09 -23.40
N SER A 322 10.19 -26.02 -23.00
CA SER A 322 9.18 -27.06 -23.17
C SER A 322 8.30 -26.68 -24.37
N SER A 323 8.30 -27.47 -25.42
CA SER A 323 7.65 -27.15 -26.69
C SER A 323 6.78 -28.30 -27.18
N ALA A 324 5.67 -27.98 -27.88
CA ALA A 324 4.79 -28.92 -28.51
C ALA A 324 4.29 -28.38 -29.86
N PRO A 325 3.99 -29.22 -30.86
CA PRO A 325 3.44 -28.76 -32.13
C PRO A 325 2.15 -27.96 -31.96
N GLY A 326 2.09 -26.79 -32.60
CA GLY A 326 0.90 -25.93 -32.55
C GLY A 326 0.64 -25.19 -31.23
N HIS A 327 1.57 -25.24 -30.27
CA HIS A 327 1.53 -24.54 -29.00
C HIS A 327 2.71 -23.58 -28.87
N ALA A 328 2.48 -22.42 -28.27
CA ALA A 328 3.58 -21.57 -27.84
C ALA A 328 4.39 -22.30 -26.76
N LYS A 329 5.72 -22.21 -26.83
CA LYS A 329 6.63 -22.84 -25.88
C LYS A 329 6.63 -22.14 -24.54
N ALA A 330 6.91 -22.89 -23.49
CA ALA A 330 7.20 -22.35 -22.17
C ALA A 330 8.73 -22.41 -21.92
N ALA A 331 9.25 -21.40 -21.23
CA ALA A 331 10.67 -21.36 -20.82
C ALA A 331 10.73 -21.35 -19.29
N VAL A 332 11.68 -22.13 -18.76
CA VAL A 332 12.03 -22.16 -17.34
C VAL A 332 13.52 -21.85 -17.22
N THR A 333 13.85 -20.84 -16.43
CA THR A 333 15.24 -20.54 -16.08
C THR A 333 15.64 -21.38 -14.87
N VAL A 334 16.64 -22.24 -15.03
CA VAL A 334 17.17 -23.07 -13.95
C VAL A 334 18.57 -22.58 -13.60
N THR A 335 18.79 -22.29 -12.30
CA THR A 335 20.08 -21.83 -11.78
C THR A 335 20.72 -22.95 -10.99
N GLN A 336 21.93 -23.34 -11.39
CA GLN A 336 22.77 -24.23 -10.59
C GLN A 336 23.41 -23.41 -9.46
N LEU A 337 23.04 -23.74 -8.24
CA LEU A 337 23.53 -23.14 -7.00
C LEU A 337 24.75 -23.92 -6.50
N GLY A 338 25.56 -23.32 -5.61
CA GLY A 338 26.66 -24.00 -4.93
C GLY A 338 26.23 -25.25 -4.14
N ALA A 339 27.16 -25.95 -3.53
CA ALA A 339 26.84 -27.05 -2.61
C ALA A 339 26.01 -26.52 -1.43
N THR A 340 25.13 -27.35 -0.89
CA THR A 340 24.35 -26.99 0.29
C THR A 340 25.27 -26.79 1.49
N LYS A 341 25.27 -25.59 2.04
CA LYS A 341 25.89 -25.28 3.31
C LYS A 341 24.97 -25.72 4.45
N ALA A 342 25.52 -26.07 5.61
CA ALA A 342 24.73 -26.61 6.71
C ALA A 342 23.70 -25.59 7.22
N TYR A 343 24.08 -24.32 7.32
CA TYR A 343 23.19 -23.26 7.78
C TYR A 343 22.17 -22.83 6.71
N ASP A 344 22.48 -22.96 5.41
CA ASP A 344 21.48 -22.83 4.33
C ASP A 344 20.38 -23.91 4.47
N ALA A 345 20.76 -25.15 4.85
CA ALA A 345 19.78 -26.20 5.08
C ALA A 345 18.87 -25.90 6.28
N ARG A 346 19.46 -25.39 7.37
CA ARG A 346 18.68 -24.93 8.54
C ARG A 346 17.74 -23.78 8.20
N PHE A 347 18.21 -22.80 7.43
CA PHE A 347 17.37 -21.72 6.89
C PHE A 347 16.18 -22.28 6.11
N LEU A 348 16.42 -23.21 5.17
CA LEU A 348 15.35 -23.77 4.33
C LEU A 348 14.35 -24.60 5.15
N GLU A 349 14.80 -25.29 6.20
CA GLU A 349 13.94 -26.03 7.11
C GLU A 349 13.02 -25.08 7.89
N LEU A 350 13.57 -24.03 8.51
CA LEU A 350 12.77 -23.01 9.21
C LEU A 350 11.83 -22.28 8.24
N TYR A 351 12.32 -21.91 7.07
CA TYR A 351 11.49 -21.32 6.02
C TYR A 351 10.31 -22.23 5.66
N GLY A 352 10.56 -23.54 5.54
CA GLY A 352 9.52 -24.53 5.30
C GLY A 352 8.48 -24.58 6.42
N LYS A 353 8.91 -24.56 7.70
CA LYS A 353 8.00 -24.51 8.86
C LYS A 353 7.19 -23.22 8.88
N ILE A 354 7.81 -22.06 8.67
CA ILE A 354 7.14 -20.75 8.66
C ILE A 354 6.11 -20.66 7.51
N THR A 355 6.42 -21.20 6.34
CA THR A 355 5.57 -21.05 5.15
C THR A 355 4.60 -22.22 4.93
N ASP A 356 4.59 -23.23 5.80
CA ASP A 356 3.58 -24.28 5.77
C ASP A 356 2.22 -23.73 6.26
N PRO A 357 1.17 -23.74 5.42
CA PRO A 357 -0.13 -23.24 5.83
C PRO A 357 -0.74 -23.94 7.05
N ALA A 358 -0.28 -25.17 7.37
CA ALA A 358 -0.77 -25.90 8.53
C ALA A 358 -0.25 -25.37 9.87
N ASN A 359 0.82 -24.57 9.85
CA ASN A 359 1.48 -24.04 11.03
C ASN A 359 0.93 -22.69 11.51
N GLY A 360 0.02 -22.06 10.78
CA GLY A 360 -0.77 -20.93 11.28
C GLY A 360 -0.04 -19.58 11.31
N TYR A 361 1.08 -19.41 10.63
CA TYR A 361 1.78 -18.11 10.57
C TYR A 361 1.13 -17.07 9.67
N PHE A 362 0.23 -17.49 8.78
CA PHE A 362 -0.36 -16.62 7.77
C PHE A 362 -1.87 -16.76 7.71
N SER A 363 -2.54 -15.66 7.43
CA SER A 363 -3.94 -15.67 7.03
C SER A 363 -4.14 -16.34 5.66
N PRO A 364 -5.39 -16.68 5.28
CA PRO A 364 -5.70 -17.21 3.95
C PRO A 364 -5.27 -16.28 2.80
N GLU A 365 -5.18 -14.98 3.04
CA GLU A 365 -4.71 -13.96 2.08
C GLU A 365 -3.18 -13.91 1.97
N GLY A 366 -2.46 -14.59 2.85
CA GLY A 366 -1.00 -14.60 2.94
C GLY A 366 -0.42 -13.46 3.77
N ILE A 367 -1.22 -12.85 4.65
CA ILE A 367 -0.79 -11.83 5.60
C ILE A 367 -0.10 -12.52 6.77
N PRO A 368 1.13 -12.13 7.17
CA PRO A 368 1.78 -12.70 8.33
C PRO A 368 1.07 -12.24 9.61
N TYR A 369 0.71 -13.15 10.48
CA TYR A 369 0.27 -12.83 11.84
C TYR A 369 1.44 -12.37 12.71
N HIS A 370 1.18 -11.67 13.79
CA HIS A 370 2.21 -11.33 14.79
C HIS A 370 2.75 -12.58 15.48
N SER A 371 1.86 -13.48 15.89
CA SER A 371 2.18 -14.77 16.50
C SER A 371 1.18 -15.83 16.02
N VAL A 372 1.61 -17.09 16.05
CA VAL A 372 0.73 -18.24 15.85
C VAL A 372 -0.30 -18.36 16.99
N GLU A 373 0.13 -18.05 18.21
CA GLU A 373 -0.70 -18.05 19.40
C GLU A 373 -1.55 -16.76 19.45
N THR A 374 -2.87 -16.92 19.64
CA THR A 374 -3.83 -15.81 19.64
C THR A 374 -3.80 -14.98 20.92
N LEU A 375 -3.62 -15.62 22.07
CA LEU A 375 -3.59 -14.96 23.37
C LEU A 375 -2.16 -14.51 23.71
N ILE A 376 -1.88 -13.22 23.53
CA ILE A 376 -0.59 -12.62 23.79
C ILE A 376 -0.75 -11.22 24.42
N VAL A 377 0.19 -10.83 25.30
CA VAL A 377 0.21 -9.51 25.97
C VAL A 377 1.41 -8.74 25.45
N GLU A 378 1.24 -8.10 24.31
CA GLU A 378 2.26 -7.29 23.66
C GLU A 378 1.60 -6.13 22.89
N ALA A 379 2.33 -5.41 22.11
CA ALA A 379 1.81 -4.57 21.05
C ALA A 379 2.25 -5.17 19.71
N PRO A 380 1.34 -5.77 18.96
CA PRO A 380 -0.11 -5.90 19.12
C PRO A 380 -0.54 -6.83 20.26
N ASP A 381 -1.73 -6.60 20.79
CA ASP A 381 -2.27 -7.31 21.95
C ASP A 381 -3.07 -8.58 21.63
N HIS A 382 -3.15 -8.96 20.36
CA HIS A 382 -3.73 -10.22 19.89
C HIS A 382 -2.82 -10.82 18.83
N GLY A 383 -2.52 -12.11 18.94
CA GLY A 383 -1.54 -12.77 18.07
C GLY A 383 -1.90 -12.77 16.58
N HIS A 384 -3.19 -12.79 16.25
CA HIS A 384 -3.68 -12.67 14.87
C HIS A 384 -3.90 -11.23 14.39
N GLU A 385 -3.40 -10.25 15.10
CA GLU A 385 -3.08 -8.96 14.51
C GLU A 385 -1.80 -9.07 13.68
N THR A 386 -1.48 -8.04 12.92
CA THR A 386 -0.21 -7.90 12.22
C THR A 386 0.30 -6.47 12.30
N THR A 387 1.60 -6.33 12.19
CA THR A 387 2.29 -5.04 12.18
C THR A 387 3.05 -4.82 10.88
N SER A 388 3.39 -3.58 10.59
CA SER A 388 4.36 -3.26 9.53
C SER A 388 5.71 -3.95 9.75
N GLU A 389 6.06 -4.24 11.02
CA GLU A 389 7.24 -5.03 11.38
C GLU A 389 7.16 -6.43 10.77
N ALA A 390 6.06 -7.17 10.98
CA ALA A 390 5.87 -8.51 10.44
C ALA A 390 5.99 -8.54 8.90
N TYR A 391 5.40 -7.56 8.21
CA TYR A 391 5.54 -7.43 6.75
C TYR A 391 6.99 -7.16 6.32
N SER A 392 7.72 -6.33 7.05
CA SER A 392 9.11 -6.02 6.73
C SER A 392 10.04 -7.24 6.93
N TYR A 393 9.78 -8.04 7.96
CA TYR A 393 10.47 -9.32 8.16
C TYR A 393 10.08 -10.36 7.10
N LEU A 394 8.82 -10.39 6.65
CA LEU A 394 8.41 -11.23 5.52
C LEU A 394 9.21 -10.88 4.26
N LEU A 395 9.33 -9.58 3.93
CA LEU A 395 10.13 -9.15 2.78
C LEU A 395 11.59 -9.61 2.89
N TRP A 396 12.17 -9.49 4.07
CA TRP A 396 13.56 -9.88 4.30
C TRP A 396 13.76 -11.40 4.23
N LEU A 397 12.84 -12.16 4.82
CA LEU A 397 12.80 -13.62 4.72
C LEU A 397 12.72 -14.08 3.25
N GLN A 398 11.89 -13.43 2.44
CA GLN A 398 11.77 -13.75 1.01
C GLN A 398 13.00 -13.29 0.20
N ALA A 399 13.69 -12.22 0.59
CA ALA A 399 14.95 -11.82 -0.01
C ALA A 399 16.04 -12.89 0.22
N MET A 400 16.15 -13.39 1.46
CA MET A 400 17.07 -14.49 1.78
C MET A 400 16.70 -15.79 1.04
N TYR A 401 15.40 -16.10 0.95
CA TYR A 401 14.95 -17.25 0.14
C TYR A 401 15.38 -17.12 -1.32
N GLY A 402 15.24 -15.92 -1.91
CA GLY A 402 15.73 -15.61 -3.26
C GLY A 402 17.25 -15.80 -3.38
N LYS A 403 18.02 -15.36 -2.38
CA LYS A 403 19.47 -15.58 -2.33
C LYS A 403 19.81 -17.07 -2.34
N VAL A 404 19.18 -17.85 -1.46
CA VAL A 404 19.49 -19.27 -1.25
C VAL A 404 19.01 -20.14 -2.40
N THR A 405 17.84 -19.84 -3.00
CA THR A 405 17.20 -20.70 -4.00
C THR A 405 17.25 -20.17 -5.43
N GLY A 406 17.46 -18.87 -5.60
CA GLY A 406 17.34 -18.18 -6.88
C GLY A 406 15.88 -17.93 -7.32
N ASP A 407 14.87 -18.18 -6.50
CA ASP A 407 13.48 -17.84 -6.78
C ASP A 407 13.10 -16.49 -6.17
N TRP A 408 13.06 -15.46 -7.00
CA TRP A 408 12.72 -14.08 -6.64
C TRP A 408 11.22 -13.77 -6.74
N SER A 409 10.43 -14.73 -7.20
CA SER A 409 8.97 -14.53 -7.31
C SER A 409 8.31 -14.33 -5.95
N LYS A 410 8.87 -14.94 -4.91
CA LYS A 410 8.37 -14.81 -3.52
C LYS A 410 8.58 -13.41 -2.96
N PHE A 411 9.71 -12.77 -3.25
CA PHE A 411 9.97 -11.39 -2.82
C PHE A 411 8.98 -10.41 -3.46
N ASN A 412 8.73 -10.54 -4.77
CA ASN A 412 7.71 -9.73 -5.44
C ASN A 412 6.32 -9.97 -4.87
N GLY A 413 5.95 -11.25 -4.64
CA GLY A 413 4.65 -11.61 -4.05
C GLY A 413 4.45 -11.04 -2.66
N ALA A 414 5.48 -11.05 -1.81
CA ALA A 414 5.43 -10.45 -0.47
C ALA A 414 5.24 -8.91 -0.54
N TRP A 415 5.91 -8.24 -1.49
CA TRP A 415 5.70 -6.81 -1.69
C TRP A 415 4.27 -6.50 -2.16
N ASP A 416 3.71 -7.29 -3.08
CA ASP A 416 2.36 -7.09 -3.57
C ASP A 416 1.31 -7.31 -2.46
N ILE A 417 1.53 -8.26 -1.55
CA ILE A 417 0.68 -8.47 -0.36
C ILE A 417 0.78 -7.25 0.58
N MET A 418 1.98 -6.80 0.89
CA MET A 418 2.21 -5.62 1.73
C MET A 418 1.57 -4.36 1.11
N GLU A 419 1.76 -4.11 -0.16
CA GLU A 419 1.20 -2.96 -0.87
C GLU A 419 -0.34 -3.00 -0.90
N ARG A 420 -0.91 -4.20 -1.02
CA ARG A 420 -2.35 -4.40 -1.06
C ARG A 420 -3.04 -4.22 0.29
N TYR A 421 -2.40 -4.65 1.37
CA TYR A 421 -3.05 -4.74 2.67
C TYR A 421 -2.50 -3.78 3.72
N MET A 422 -1.24 -3.34 3.64
CA MET A 422 -0.61 -2.52 4.68
C MET A 422 -0.31 -1.08 4.26
N ILE A 423 -0.28 -0.80 2.96
CA ILE A 423 -0.12 0.57 2.44
C ILE A 423 -1.51 1.13 2.08
N PRO A 424 -1.98 2.19 2.76
CA PRO A 424 -3.27 2.79 2.47
C PRO A 424 -3.37 3.27 1.02
N THR A 425 -4.45 2.88 0.35
CA THR A 425 -4.73 3.26 -1.03
C THR A 425 -5.29 4.69 -1.13
N HIS A 426 -5.50 5.18 -2.35
CA HIS A 426 -6.20 6.46 -2.57
C HIS A 426 -7.62 6.47 -1.98
N ALA A 427 -8.33 5.33 -2.03
CA ALA A 427 -9.67 5.21 -1.46
C ALA A 427 -9.68 5.31 0.07
N ASP A 428 -8.58 4.93 0.72
CA ASP A 428 -8.40 5.03 2.17
C ASP A 428 -7.99 6.44 2.61
N GLN A 429 -7.58 7.30 1.68
CA GLN A 429 -7.11 8.68 1.89
C GLN A 429 -7.99 9.72 1.15
N PRO A 430 -9.32 9.67 1.25
CA PRO A 430 -10.25 10.32 0.31
C PRO A 430 -10.16 11.85 0.29
N THR A 431 -9.70 12.49 1.36
CA THR A 431 -9.59 13.94 1.48
C THR A 431 -8.16 14.45 1.48
N ASN A 432 -7.19 13.62 1.13
CA ASN A 432 -5.77 14.00 1.15
C ASN A 432 -5.43 15.13 0.16
N SER A 433 -6.22 15.30 -0.88
CA SER A 433 -6.11 16.43 -1.82
C SER A 433 -6.41 17.80 -1.18
N PHE A 434 -7.04 17.85 -0.03
CA PHE A 434 -7.25 19.09 0.75
C PHE A 434 -6.07 19.45 1.66
N TYR A 435 -5.01 18.64 1.67
CA TYR A 435 -3.85 18.91 2.49
C TYR A 435 -3.18 20.24 2.15
N ASN A 436 -2.94 21.05 3.17
CA ASN A 436 -2.32 22.35 3.04
C ASN A 436 -0.92 22.35 3.66
N ALA A 437 0.10 22.21 2.83
CA ALA A 437 1.50 22.20 3.26
C ALA A 437 1.96 23.44 4.01
N SER A 438 1.27 24.60 3.83
CA SER A 438 1.60 25.83 4.60
C SER A 438 1.01 25.80 6.02
N LYS A 439 0.07 24.90 6.29
CA LYS A 439 -0.54 24.71 7.61
C LYS A 439 -0.81 23.22 7.80
N PRO A 440 0.23 22.40 8.02
CA PRO A 440 0.15 20.94 7.96
C PRO A 440 -0.69 20.32 9.08
N ALA A 441 -0.77 20.96 10.25
CA ALA A 441 -1.53 20.47 11.40
C ALA A 441 -1.89 21.61 12.36
N THR A 442 -2.73 21.34 13.35
CA THR A 442 -2.96 22.20 14.51
C THR A 442 -2.25 21.60 15.71
N TYR A 443 -1.56 22.42 16.49
CA TYR A 443 -0.82 21.96 17.67
C TYR A 443 -1.77 21.37 18.75
N ALA A 444 -1.36 20.24 19.28
CA ALA A 444 -1.87 19.65 20.53
C ALA A 444 -0.69 19.11 21.34
N PRO A 445 -0.63 19.31 22.66
CA PRO A 445 0.42 18.72 23.47
C PRO A 445 0.28 17.20 23.52
N GLU A 446 1.38 16.51 23.58
CA GLU A 446 1.47 15.14 24.06
C GLU A 446 1.56 15.20 25.59
N LEU A 447 0.74 14.42 26.27
CA LEU A 447 0.63 14.49 27.72
C LEU A 447 1.21 13.21 28.34
N ASP A 448 1.77 13.35 29.53
CA ASP A 448 2.58 12.31 30.17
C ASP A 448 1.76 11.06 30.57
N THR A 449 0.46 11.21 30.85
CA THR A 449 -0.37 10.10 31.29
C THR A 449 -1.75 10.09 30.61
N PRO A 450 -2.38 8.92 30.43
CA PRO A 450 -3.74 8.80 29.87
C PRO A 450 -4.79 9.61 30.60
N ALA A 451 -4.68 9.78 31.92
CA ALA A 451 -5.64 10.55 32.74
C ALA A 451 -5.65 12.06 32.41
N GLN A 452 -4.62 12.58 31.76
CA GLN A 452 -4.53 14.00 31.35
C GLN A 452 -5.27 14.29 30.04
N TYR A 453 -5.55 13.26 29.25
CA TYR A 453 -6.27 13.38 27.98
C TYR A 453 -7.79 13.53 28.20
N PRO A 454 -8.53 14.14 27.25
CA PRO A 454 -8.08 14.62 25.93
C PRO A 454 -7.32 15.94 25.98
N ALA A 455 -6.32 16.08 25.08
CA ALA A 455 -5.54 17.28 24.93
C ALA A 455 -6.31 18.39 24.16
N PRO A 456 -6.20 19.68 24.53
CA PRO A 456 -6.79 20.75 23.75
C PRO A 456 -5.99 21.01 22.46
N LEU A 457 -6.69 21.32 21.36
CA LEU A 457 -6.08 21.93 20.19
C LEU A 457 -5.79 23.42 20.48
N ASP A 458 -4.60 23.89 20.15
CA ASP A 458 -4.20 25.30 20.32
C ASP A 458 -3.81 25.93 18.97
N THR A 459 -4.73 26.68 18.42
CA THR A 459 -4.55 27.42 17.15
C THR A 459 -3.63 28.64 17.30
N GLY A 460 -3.32 29.08 18.52
CA GLY A 460 -2.41 30.18 18.83
C GLY A 460 -0.94 29.76 18.74
N VAL A 461 -0.64 28.48 18.76
CA VAL A 461 0.71 27.95 18.61
C VAL A 461 1.06 27.83 17.12
N SER A 462 2.11 28.54 16.70
CA SER A 462 2.60 28.47 15.31
C SER A 462 3.15 27.09 14.98
N VAL A 463 2.79 26.55 13.82
CA VAL A 463 3.39 25.36 13.20
C VAL A 463 4.17 25.77 11.97
N GLY A 464 5.21 25.01 11.62
CA GLY A 464 5.98 25.25 10.38
C GLY A 464 5.26 24.69 9.16
N PRO A 465 5.59 25.16 7.94
CA PRO A 465 5.14 24.54 6.72
C PRO A 465 5.85 23.20 6.49
N ASP A 466 5.16 22.25 5.83
CA ASP A 466 5.73 21.00 5.37
C ASP A 466 6.69 21.24 4.19
N PRO A 467 8.00 20.97 4.32
CA PRO A 467 8.98 21.35 3.32
C PRO A 467 9.11 20.37 2.16
N ILE A 468 8.53 19.17 2.25
CA ILE A 468 8.68 18.12 1.22
C ILE A 468 7.37 17.78 0.48
N ALA A 469 6.22 18.22 0.95
CA ALA A 469 4.94 17.87 0.33
C ALA A 469 4.85 18.26 -1.16
N SER A 470 5.28 19.47 -1.52
CA SER A 470 5.25 19.95 -2.91
C SER A 470 6.20 19.17 -3.81
N GLU A 471 7.36 18.78 -3.28
CA GLU A 471 8.35 17.97 -3.97
C GLU A 471 7.81 16.55 -4.24
N LEU A 472 7.25 15.90 -3.22
CA LEU A 472 6.65 14.57 -3.35
C LEU A 472 5.47 14.57 -4.32
N ARG A 473 4.57 15.56 -4.21
CA ARG A 473 3.45 15.73 -5.15
C ARG A 473 3.93 15.89 -6.59
N SER A 474 4.92 16.72 -6.83
CA SER A 474 5.46 16.92 -8.20
C SER A 474 6.15 15.67 -8.74
N THR A 475 6.76 14.86 -7.87
CA THR A 475 7.49 13.65 -8.24
C THR A 475 6.56 12.49 -8.56
N TYR A 476 5.50 12.30 -7.75
CA TYR A 476 4.63 11.11 -7.83
C TYR A 476 3.22 11.42 -8.36
N GLY A 477 2.87 12.70 -8.59
CA GLY A 477 1.58 13.10 -9.19
C GLY A 477 0.37 12.94 -8.27
N THR A 478 0.55 12.71 -6.95
CA THR A 478 -0.51 12.52 -5.98
C THR A 478 -0.16 13.17 -4.65
N ASP A 479 -1.18 13.46 -3.85
CA ASP A 479 -1.05 13.84 -2.45
C ASP A 479 -1.04 12.64 -1.49
N ASP A 480 -1.32 11.43 -1.98
CA ASP A 480 -1.37 10.23 -1.14
C ASP A 480 0.01 9.90 -0.59
N VAL A 481 0.05 9.53 0.67
CA VAL A 481 1.26 9.05 1.33
C VAL A 481 1.46 7.58 0.97
N TYR A 482 2.69 7.21 0.62
CA TYR A 482 3.09 5.85 0.32
C TYR A 482 4.03 5.33 1.40
N GLY A 483 3.47 4.74 2.42
CA GLY A 483 4.13 4.12 3.55
C GLY A 483 3.18 3.17 4.26
N MET A 484 3.70 2.21 5.00
CA MET A 484 2.86 1.25 5.74
C MET A 484 2.12 1.95 6.88
N HIS A 485 0.88 1.55 7.11
CA HIS A 485 0.27 1.71 8.43
C HIS A 485 0.91 0.70 9.38
N TRP A 486 0.88 0.97 10.70
CA TRP A 486 1.66 0.15 11.62
C TRP A 486 0.94 -1.10 12.14
N LEU A 487 -0.42 -1.14 12.15
CA LEU A 487 -1.20 -2.18 12.83
C LEU A 487 -2.47 -2.57 12.07
N GLN A 488 -2.72 -3.85 11.94
CA GLN A 488 -3.97 -4.41 11.40
C GLN A 488 -4.52 -5.53 12.29
N ASP A 489 -5.83 -5.53 12.46
CA ASP A 489 -6.61 -6.66 12.95
C ASP A 489 -6.96 -7.55 11.74
N VAL A 490 -6.21 -8.63 11.54
CA VAL A 490 -6.27 -9.44 10.31
C VAL A 490 -7.56 -10.24 10.23
N ASP A 491 -7.97 -10.85 11.33
CA ASP A 491 -9.16 -11.69 11.41
C ASP A 491 -10.42 -10.89 11.79
N ASN A 492 -10.30 -9.55 11.84
CA ASN A 492 -11.37 -8.65 12.27
C ASN A 492 -11.92 -9.00 13.66
N THR A 493 -11.04 -9.37 14.58
CA THR A 493 -11.35 -9.78 15.95
C THR A 493 -12.07 -8.69 16.74
N TYR A 494 -11.63 -7.42 16.59
CA TYR A 494 -12.30 -6.27 17.17
C TYR A 494 -13.58 -5.87 16.44
N GLY A 495 -13.81 -6.38 15.23
CA GLY A 495 -15.06 -6.23 14.51
C GLY A 495 -15.29 -4.87 13.87
N TYR A 496 -14.27 -4.04 13.70
CA TYR A 496 -14.43 -2.75 12.99
C TYR A 496 -14.71 -2.95 11.51
N GLY A 497 -14.04 -3.91 10.89
CA GLY A 497 -14.15 -4.27 9.49
C GLY A 497 -13.60 -3.20 8.55
N ASN A 498 -13.00 -3.64 7.47
CA ASN A 498 -12.59 -2.79 6.36
C ASN A 498 -13.16 -3.36 5.05
N GLU A 499 -13.94 -2.55 4.34
CA GLU A 499 -14.37 -2.85 2.99
C GLU A 499 -14.13 -1.61 2.12
N PRO A 500 -13.76 -1.76 0.82
CA PRO A 500 -13.54 -0.63 -0.06
C PRO A 500 -14.70 0.37 -0.05
N GLY A 501 -14.40 1.62 0.29
CA GLY A 501 -15.38 2.71 0.38
C GLY A 501 -16.34 2.66 1.57
N LYS A 502 -16.15 1.76 2.53
CA LYS A 502 -16.93 1.69 3.77
C LYS A 502 -16.03 1.87 4.99
N CYS A 503 -16.27 2.93 5.70
CA CYS A 503 -15.67 3.18 7.01
C CYS A 503 -16.44 2.40 8.09
N GLU A 504 -15.75 1.69 8.97
CA GLU A 504 -16.36 0.87 10.02
C GLU A 504 -17.44 -0.10 9.48
N ALA A 505 -17.05 -0.99 8.55
CA ALA A 505 -17.98 -1.94 7.92
C ALA A 505 -18.66 -2.88 8.93
N GLY A 506 -18.00 -3.17 10.04
CA GLY A 506 -18.57 -3.90 11.17
C GLY A 506 -18.11 -5.36 11.28
N PRO A 507 -18.61 -6.10 12.28
CA PRO A 507 -18.12 -7.43 12.64
C PRO A 507 -18.43 -8.53 11.61
N THR A 508 -19.25 -8.24 10.59
CA THR A 508 -19.55 -9.18 9.50
C THR A 508 -18.67 -8.99 8.28
N ALA A 509 -17.78 -8.01 8.27
CA ALA A 509 -16.81 -7.83 7.21
C ALA A 509 -15.78 -8.97 7.23
N THR A 510 -15.37 -9.38 6.04
CA THR A 510 -14.41 -10.49 5.86
C THR A 510 -13.10 -9.93 5.30
N GLY A 511 -12.23 -9.46 6.12
CA GLY A 511 -10.93 -8.98 5.68
C GLY A 511 -10.25 -8.17 6.75
N PRO A 512 -8.95 -7.97 6.61
CA PRO A 512 -8.16 -7.24 7.59
C PRO A 512 -8.67 -5.82 7.73
N SER A 513 -8.72 -5.31 8.97
CA SER A 513 -9.09 -3.94 9.23
C SER A 513 -7.92 -3.15 9.80
N TYR A 514 -7.70 -1.94 9.26
CA TYR A 514 -6.74 -1.02 9.84
C TYR A 514 -7.24 -0.53 11.20
N ILE A 515 -6.44 -0.71 12.22
CA ILE A 515 -6.72 -0.23 13.57
C ILE A 515 -5.55 0.62 14.10
N ASN A 516 -5.83 1.40 15.12
CA ASN A 516 -4.83 2.04 15.98
C ASN A 516 -5.12 1.64 17.41
N THR A 517 -4.12 1.77 18.26
CA THR A 517 -4.29 1.64 19.70
C THR A 517 -3.91 2.94 20.39
N PHE A 518 -4.48 3.18 21.55
CA PHE A 518 -4.15 4.33 22.36
C PHE A 518 -4.08 3.91 23.83
N GLN A 519 -2.98 4.25 24.49
CA GLN A 519 -2.77 3.91 25.89
C GLN A 519 -3.85 4.51 26.79
N ARG A 520 -4.40 3.69 27.67
CA ARG A 520 -5.46 4.04 28.62
C ARG A 520 -5.25 3.42 29.99
N GLY A 521 -4.11 2.81 30.26
CA GLY A 521 -3.74 2.29 31.56
C GLY A 521 -3.08 3.32 32.47
N SER A 522 -2.98 2.98 33.74
CA SER A 522 -2.28 3.78 34.73
C SER A 522 -0.76 3.60 34.67
N GLN A 523 -0.33 2.47 34.15
CA GLN A 523 1.06 2.15 33.84
C GLN A 523 1.24 2.34 32.33
N GLU A 524 2.40 2.81 31.93
CA GLU A 524 2.71 2.95 30.52
C GLU A 524 3.12 1.58 29.96
N SER A 525 2.08 0.80 29.61
CA SER A 525 2.24 -0.53 29.04
C SER A 525 1.75 -0.52 27.61
N VAL A 526 2.49 -1.17 26.74
CA VAL A 526 2.16 -1.23 25.31
C VAL A 526 0.83 -1.93 25.00
N TRP A 527 0.34 -2.79 25.90
CA TRP A 527 -0.93 -3.50 25.72
C TRP A 527 -2.10 -2.88 26.50
N GLU A 528 -1.87 -2.02 27.51
CA GLU A 528 -2.94 -1.25 28.19
C GLU A 528 -3.55 -0.16 27.28
N THR A 529 -4.09 -0.58 26.17
CA THR A 529 -4.57 0.26 25.08
C THR A 529 -6.05 0.03 24.81
N VAL A 530 -6.69 1.01 24.17
CA VAL A 530 -8.03 0.85 23.57
C VAL A 530 -7.87 0.80 22.05
N PRO A 531 -8.11 -0.34 21.43
CA PRO A 531 -8.14 -0.47 19.97
C PRO A 531 -9.26 0.36 19.36
N GLN A 532 -8.98 0.99 18.23
CA GLN A 532 -9.90 1.89 17.53
C GLN A 532 -9.70 1.82 16.03
N PRO A 533 -10.73 2.09 15.21
CA PRO A 533 -10.60 2.06 13.77
C PRO A 533 -9.74 3.23 13.26
N THR A 534 -9.01 3.02 12.16
CA THR A 534 -8.34 4.13 11.47
C THR A 534 -9.32 5.03 10.73
N CYS A 535 -10.47 4.50 10.32
CA CYS A 535 -11.57 5.27 9.74
C CYS A 535 -12.71 5.32 10.76
N ASP A 536 -12.81 6.43 11.51
CA ASP A 536 -13.80 6.62 12.58
C ASP A 536 -15.00 7.44 12.05
N ALA A 537 -16.09 6.76 11.77
CA ALA A 537 -17.37 7.35 11.34
C ALA A 537 -18.32 7.63 12.51
N PHE A 538 -17.84 7.48 13.75
CA PHE A 538 -18.59 7.66 15.00
C PHE A 538 -19.72 6.63 15.17
N LYS A 539 -19.56 5.46 14.61
CA LYS A 539 -20.48 4.36 14.79
C LYS A 539 -20.24 3.63 16.12
N TYR A 540 -18.96 3.53 16.50
CA TYR A 540 -18.49 2.90 17.74
C TYR A 540 -17.74 3.92 18.61
N GLY A 541 -17.25 3.51 19.76
CA GLY A 541 -16.73 4.43 20.75
C GLY A 541 -17.82 5.24 21.40
N GLY A 542 -17.56 6.49 21.75
CA GLY A 542 -18.53 7.41 22.35
C GLY A 542 -19.36 8.19 21.32
N LYS A 543 -19.99 9.26 21.77
CA LYS A 543 -20.83 10.12 20.93
C LYS A 543 -20.09 10.70 19.72
N ASN A 544 -18.81 11.00 19.87
CA ASN A 544 -17.93 11.47 18.80
C ASN A 544 -16.86 10.41 18.48
N GLY A 545 -17.26 9.14 18.45
CA GLY A 545 -16.35 8.03 18.24
C GLY A 545 -15.29 7.94 19.33
N TYR A 546 -14.08 7.63 18.92
CA TYR A 546 -12.91 7.61 19.79
C TYR A 546 -12.18 8.96 19.90
N LEU A 547 -12.62 9.98 19.14
CA LEU A 547 -11.98 11.29 19.10
C LEU A 547 -11.88 11.94 20.49
N ASP A 548 -12.92 11.83 21.31
CA ASP A 548 -12.98 12.41 22.67
C ASP A 548 -11.93 11.82 23.64
N LEU A 549 -11.29 10.71 23.28
CA LEU A 549 -10.19 10.11 24.04
C LEU A 549 -8.85 10.83 23.82
N PHE A 550 -8.69 11.57 22.73
CA PHE A 550 -7.44 12.21 22.33
C PHE A 550 -7.45 13.71 22.44
N THR A 551 -8.47 14.33 21.89
CA THR A 551 -8.49 15.79 21.69
C THR A 551 -9.81 16.41 22.10
N LYS A 552 -9.72 17.61 22.71
CA LYS A 552 -10.86 18.53 22.93
C LYS A 552 -11.03 19.38 21.71
N ASP A 553 -11.81 18.91 20.74
CA ASP A 553 -12.17 19.67 19.56
C ASP A 553 -13.68 19.90 19.54
N ALA A 554 -14.10 21.15 19.31
CA ALA A 554 -15.51 21.53 19.23
C ALA A 554 -16.12 21.25 17.83
N SER A 555 -15.31 21.05 16.81
CA SER A 555 -15.76 20.89 15.44
C SER A 555 -16.10 19.45 15.04
N TYR A 556 -15.73 18.47 15.79
CA TYR A 556 -15.88 17.03 15.57
C TYR A 556 -16.25 16.63 14.15
N ALA A 557 -15.27 16.23 13.38
CA ALA A 557 -15.48 15.65 12.05
C ALA A 557 -15.15 14.16 12.09
N LYS A 558 -15.95 13.35 11.39
CA LYS A 558 -15.59 11.97 11.07
C LYS A 558 -14.28 11.98 10.33
N GLN A 559 -13.35 11.08 10.67
CA GLN A 559 -11.99 11.15 10.18
C GLN A 559 -11.40 9.78 9.83
N TRP A 560 -10.44 9.81 8.93
CA TRP A 560 -9.50 8.73 8.72
C TRP A 560 -8.12 9.20 9.19
N LYS A 561 -7.29 8.26 9.67
CA LYS A 561 -5.94 8.54 10.15
C LYS A 561 -5.07 7.29 10.05
N PHE A 562 -3.84 7.47 9.62
CA PHE A 562 -2.82 6.42 9.54
C PHE A 562 -1.56 6.86 10.28
N THR A 563 -0.87 5.88 10.85
CA THR A 563 0.40 6.07 11.55
C THR A 563 1.41 5.09 10.96
N ASN A 564 2.56 5.59 10.60
CA ASN A 564 3.68 4.78 10.12
C ASN A 564 4.67 4.50 11.26
N ALA A 565 5.22 3.29 11.30
CA ALA A 565 6.37 2.92 12.11
C ALA A 565 7.62 2.94 11.22
N PRO A 566 8.44 3.99 11.29
CA PRO A 566 9.52 4.23 10.33
C PRO A 566 10.60 3.14 10.26
N ASP A 567 10.85 2.44 11.36
CA ASP A 567 11.82 1.35 11.39
C ASP A 567 11.39 0.16 10.50
N ALA A 568 10.09 -0.10 10.41
CA ALA A 568 9.55 -1.15 9.55
C ALA A 568 9.67 -0.80 8.06
N ASP A 569 9.32 0.43 7.66
CA ASP A 569 9.52 0.91 6.29
C ASP A 569 11.01 0.91 5.93
N ALA A 570 11.89 1.31 6.86
CA ALA A 570 13.33 1.26 6.65
C ALA A 570 13.84 -0.19 6.51
N ARG A 571 13.30 -1.15 7.27
CA ARG A 571 13.63 -2.58 7.13
C ARG A 571 13.13 -3.13 5.78
N ALA A 572 11.98 -2.67 5.28
CA ALA A 572 11.52 -3.02 3.94
C ALA A 572 12.49 -2.51 2.85
N VAL A 573 13.03 -1.31 3.00
CA VAL A 573 14.09 -0.77 2.12
C VAL A 573 15.39 -1.56 2.25
N GLN A 574 15.79 -1.92 3.47
CA GLN A 574 16.95 -2.78 3.77
C GLN A 574 16.81 -4.15 3.09
N ALA A 575 15.65 -4.79 3.20
CA ALA A 575 15.35 -6.05 2.53
C ALA A 575 15.43 -5.92 1.00
N ALA A 576 14.93 -4.80 0.44
CA ALA A 576 15.02 -4.53 -0.99
C ALA A 576 16.46 -4.25 -1.46
N TYR A 577 17.31 -3.67 -0.61
CA TYR A 577 18.73 -3.51 -0.89
C TYR A 577 19.43 -4.87 -1.03
N TRP A 578 19.25 -5.77 -0.06
CA TRP A 578 19.82 -7.10 -0.11
C TRP A 578 19.26 -7.91 -1.28
N ALA A 579 17.96 -7.83 -1.53
CA ALA A 579 17.33 -8.50 -2.66
C ALA A 579 17.94 -8.06 -4.00
N ASP A 580 18.08 -6.75 -4.23
CA ASP A 580 18.63 -6.24 -5.50
C ASP A 580 20.11 -6.59 -5.66
N LEU A 581 20.88 -6.52 -4.57
CA LEU A 581 22.30 -6.93 -4.58
C LEU A 581 22.43 -8.40 -4.97
N TRP A 582 21.76 -9.30 -4.26
CA TRP A 582 21.85 -10.75 -4.48
C TRP A 582 21.23 -11.19 -5.81
N ALA A 583 20.10 -10.57 -6.22
CA ALA A 583 19.51 -10.87 -7.53
C ALA A 583 20.44 -10.46 -8.68
N LYS A 584 21.17 -9.36 -8.55
CA LYS A 584 22.17 -8.92 -9.54
C LYS A 584 23.37 -9.87 -9.60
N GLU A 585 23.86 -10.35 -8.47
CA GLU A 585 24.91 -11.38 -8.40
C GLU A 585 24.48 -12.65 -9.16
N GLN A 586 23.21 -13.01 -9.10
CA GLN A 586 22.63 -14.15 -9.79
C GLN A 586 22.21 -13.84 -11.25
N GLY A 587 22.41 -12.61 -11.74
CA GLY A 587 21.99 -12.17 -13.08
C GLY A 587 20.48 -11.97 -13.23
N LYS A 588 19.74 -11.82 -12.11
CA LYS A 588 18.28 -11.73 -12.02
C LYS A 588 17.76 -10.37 -11.54
N GLY A 589 18.60 -9.35 -11.45
CA GLY A 589 18.19 -8.02 -10.99
C GLY A 589 17.02 -7.42 -11.77
N GLY A 590 16.82 -7.81 -13.04
CA GLY A 590 15.65 -7.42 -13.83
C GLY A 590 14.31 -7.94 -13.29
N ASP A 591 14.32 -9.10 -12.64
CA ASP A 591 13.10 -9.79 -12.18
C ASP A 591 12.41 -9.05 -11.03
N ILE A 592 13.16 -8.25 -10.25
CA ILE A 592 12.67 -7.52 -9.08
C ILE A 592 12.79 -6.00 -9.20
N SER A 593 13.25 -5.48 -10.33
CA SER A 593 13.53 -4.04 -10.50
C SER A 593 12.33 -3.13 -10.26
N ALA A 594 11.12 -3.60 -10.58
CA ALA A 594 9.88 -2.86 -10.33
C ALA A 594 9.58 -2.75 -8.82
N THR A 595 9.80 -3.83 -8.08
CA THR A 595 9.63 -3.87 -6.61
C THR A 595 10.66 -2.98 -5.92
N VAL A 596 11.92 -3.03 -6.35
CA VAL A 596 12.99 -2.15 -5.86
C VAL A 596 12.67 -0.67 -6.10
N ALA A 597 12.04 -0.33 -7.23
CA ALA A 597 11.60 1.04 -7.49
C ALA A 597 10.45 1.50 -6.55
N LYS A 598 9.59 0.57 -6.09
CA LYS A 598 8.58 0.83 -5.07
C LYS A 598 9.23 1.07 -3.70
N ALA A 599 10.28 0.32 -3.35
CA ALA A 599 11.06 0.54 -2.12
C ALA A 599 11.74 1.92 -2.12
N ALA A 600 12.29 2.35 -3.25
CA ALA A 600 12.81 3.70 -3.39
C ALA A 600 11.74 4.79 -3.17
N LYS A 601 10.50 4.57 -3.65
CA LYS A 601 9.36 5.46 -3.39
C LYS A 601 8.99 5.48 -1.90
N MET A 602 8.94 4.32 -1.25
CA MET A 602 8.69 4.23 0.20
C MET A 602 9.73 5.04 0.99
N GLY A 603 11.02 4.88 0.66
CA GLY A 603 12.10 5.66 1.27
C GLY A 603 11.99 7.17 1.03
N ASP A 604 11.36 7.61 -0.05
CA ASP A 604 11.13 9.04 -0.30
C ASP A 604 10.06 9.62 0.66
N TYR A 605 8.98 8.88 0.93
CA TYR A 605 7.95 9.27 1.91
C TYR A 605 8.43 9.09 3.36
N LEU A 606 9.28 8.11 3.63
CA LEU A 606 9.86 7.85 4.95
C LEU A 606 10.62 9.08 5.51
N ARG A 607 11.02 10.02 4.66
CA ARG A 607 11.62 11.30 5.10
C ARG A 607 10.71 12.12 6.03
N TYR A 608 9.40 11.89 6.06
CA TYR A 608 8.52 12.51 7.06
C TYR A 608 8.96 12.20 8.49
N SER A 609 9.56 11.05 8.73
CA SER A 609 10.10 10.68 10.04
C SER A 609 11.27 11.55 10.50
N MET A 610 11.91 12.31 9.60
CA MET A 610 13.05 13.17 9.93
C MET A 610 12.63 14.55 10.42
N TYR A 611 11.35 14.88 10.43
CA TYR A 611 10.86 16.21 10.77
C TYR A 611 10.19 16.25 12.13
N ASP A 612 10.43 17.36 12.84
CA ASP A 612 9.72 17.68 14.09
C ASP A 612 8.19 17.57 13.91
N LYS A 613 7.48 17.13 14.93
CA LYS A 613 6.04 16.81 14.89
C LYS A 613 5.20 17.88 14.23
N TYR A 614 5.45 19.14 14.55
CA TYR A 614 4.74 20.31 14.01
C TYR A 614 5.60 21.16 13.09
N PHE A 615 6.63 20.55 12.49
CA PHE A 615 7.58 21.24 11.61
C PHE A 615 8.18 22.49 12.26
N LYS A 616 8.40 22.45 13.55
CA LYS A 616 9.10 23.51 14.27
C LYS A 616 10.60 23.40 14.04
N LYS A 617 11.28 24.54 14.14
CA LYS A 617 12.73 24.56 14.05
C LYS A 617 13.34 23.68 15.13
N VAL A 618 14.29 22.84 14.75
CA VAL A 618 15.00 21.96 15.68
C VAL A 618 15.98 22.77 16.53
N GLY A 619 15.93 22.56 17.85
CA GLY A 619 16.84 23.11 18.83
C GLY A 619 16.31 24.30 19.61
N ASN A 620 16.67 24.34 20.87
CA ASN A 620 16.38 25.43 21.82
C ASN A 620 14.89 25.69 22.10
N CYS A 621 14.03 24.68 21.92
CA CYS A 621 12.61 24.77 22.26
C CYS A 621 12.43 24.72 23.79
N THR A 622 11.77 25.73 24.37
CA THR A 622 11.54 25.83 25.82
C THR A 622 10.08 26.14 26.19
N SER A 623 9.23 26.38 25.20
CA SER A 623 7.77 26.42 25.31
C SER A 623 7.15 26.28 23.91
N PRO A 624 5.88 25.87 23.80
CA PRO A 624 5.20 25.76 22.48
C PRO A 624 5.21 27.08 21.69
N SER A 625 5.03 28.22 22.40
CA SER A 625 4.96 29.53 21.76
C SER A 625 6.34 30.13 21.43
N SER A 626 7.39 29.78 22.19
CA SER A 626 8.75 30.28 21.97
C SER A 626 9.53 29.45 20.95
N CYS A 627 9.14 28.19 20.73
CA CYS A 627 9.73 27.35 19.70
C CYS A 627 9.25 27.83 18.33
N PRO A 628 10.14 28.40 17.47
CA PRO A 628 9.71 29.01 16.23
C PRO A 628 9.22 27.97 15.23
N ALA A 629 8.31 28.37 14.36
CA ALA A 629 7.99 27.62 13.14
C ALA A 629 9.26 27.43 12.31
N GLY A 630 9.44 26.24 11.74
CA GLY A 630 10.57 25.96 10.86
C GLY A 630 10.43 26.69 9.52
N THR A 631 11.56 26.83 8.85
CA THR A 631 11.68 27.39 7.50
C THR A 631 12.47 26.39 6.64
N GLY A 632 11.78 25.72 5.71
CA GLY A 632 12.42 24.66 4.91
C GLY A 632 12.91 23.51 5.80
N LYS A 633 14.18 23.13 5.65
CA LYS A 633 14.74 21.94 6.32
C LYS A 633 15.34 22.20 7.71
N ASP A 634 15.19 23.38 8.30
CA ASP A 634 15.60 23.63 9.68
C ASP A 634 14.66 22.99 10.71
N ALA A 635 13.53 22.48 10.26
CA ALA A 635 12.62 21.62 11.03
C ALA A 635 13.03 20.14 11.01
N SER A 636 14.07 19.75 10.26
CA SER A 636 14.56 18.38 10.16
C SER A 636 15.67 18.12 11.17
N HIS A 637 15.51 17.08 11.98
CA HIS A 637 16.57 16.53 12.83
C HIS A 637 17.44 15.48 12.10
N TYR A 638 17.00 15.00 10.92
CA TYR A 638 17.67 14.02 10.08
C TYR A 638 17.89 12.65 10.75
N LEU A 639 17.19 12.36 11.84
CA LEU A 639 17.11 11.05 12.46
C LEU A 639 15.77 10.42 12.08
N MET A 640 15.69 9.11 12.12
CA MET A 640 14.40 8.44 12.07
C MET A 640 13.74 8.58 13.44
N SER A 641 12.54 9.12 13.45
CA SER A 641 11.71 9.18 14.65
C SER A 641 10.86 7.91 14.78
N TRP A 642 10.14 7.78 15.87
CA TRP A 642 9.39 6.57 16.12
C TRP A 642 8.06 6.49 15.36
N TYR A 643 7.52 7.59 14.87
CA TYR A 643 6.38 7.59 13.97
C TYR A 643 6.32 8.85 13.11
N TYR A 644 5.54 8.81 12.06
CA TYR A 644 4.88 9.95 11.46
C TYR A 644 3.43 9.58 11.15
N ALA A 645 2.52 10.56 11.06
CA ALA A 645 1.11 10.28 10.91
C ALA A 645 0.43 11.30 9.97
N TRP A 646 -0.65 10.85 9.35
CA TRP A 646 -1.46 11.68 8.47
C TRP A 646 -2.93 11.26 8.56
N GLY A 647 -3.82 12.19 8.21
CA GLY A 647 -5.25 11.93 8.28
C GLY A 647 -6.06 13.05 7.67
N GLY A 648 -7.37 12.90 7.69
CA GLY A 648 -8.29 13.90 7.15
C GLY A 648 -9.74 13.53 7.40
N ALA A 649 -10.66 14.38 6.93
CA ALA A 649 -12.08 14.11 7.01
C ALA A 649 -12.49 12.93 6.11
N THR A 650 -13.43 12.11 6.54
CA THR A 650 -14.04 11.08 5.68
C THR A 650 -14.96 11.69 4.61
N ASP A 651 -15.50 12.88 4.87
CA ASP A 651 -16.43 13.59 3.97
C ASP A 651 -15.70 14.71 3.24
N SER A 652 -15.70 14.66 1.91
CA SER A 652 -15.12 15.70 1.06
C SER A 652 -15.73 17.09 1.27
N SER A 653 -16.97 17.18 1.77
CA SER A 653 -17.60 18.46 2.13
C SER A 653 -16.95 19.12 3.35
N ALA A 654 -16.26 18.39 4.20
CA ALA A 654 -15.49 18.91 5.33
C ALA A 654 -14.12 19.48 4.91
N GLY A 655 -13.52 18.94 3.85
CA GLY A 655 -12.40 19.51 3.12
C GLY A 655 -11.14 19.81 3.91
N TRP A 656 -10.62 18.87 4.72
CA TRP A 656 -9.37 19.03 5.46
C TRP A 656 -8.56 17.74 5.52
N ALA A 657 -7.24 17.90 5.57
CA ALA A 657 -6.28 16.83 5.85
C ALA A 657 -5.09 17.41 6.62
N TRP A 658 -4.37 16.56 7.34
CA TRP A 658 -3.22 16.93 8.16
C TRP A 658 -2.08 15.92 8.04
N ARG A 659 -0.85 16.38 8.34
CA ARG A 659 0.34 15.53 8.49
C ARG A 659 1.20 16.04 9.63
N ILE A 660 1.81 15.12 10.35
CA ILE A 660 2.77 15.40 11.42
C ILE A 660 3.97 14.47 11.30
N GLY A 661 5.15 14.96 11.67
CA GLY A 661 6.30 14.14 11.98
C GLY A 661 6.28 13.67 13.44
N SER A 662 7.46 13.46 14.03
CA SER A 662 7.64 13.24 15.48
C SER A 662 8.89 13.98 15.96
N SER A 663 8.77 14.59 17.15
CA SER A 663 9.89 15.32 17.76
C SER A 663 10.87 14.41 18.51
N HIS A 664 10.62 13.11 18.56
CA HIS A 664 11.37 12.14 19.36
C HIS A 664 12.12 11.16 18.46
N ALA A 665 13.41 10.96 18.70
CA ALA A 665 14.26 9.97 18.04
C ALA A 665 14.90 9.06 19.06
N HIS A 666 14.83 7.73 18.82
CA HIS A 666 15.43 6.70 19.66
C HIS A 666 16.52 5.94 18.89
N GLY A 667 17.58 5.47 19.57
CA GLY A 667 18.64 4.68 18.96
C GLY A 667 18.10 3.45 18.21
N GLY A 668 17.13 2.75 18.80
CA GLY A 668 16.51 1.54 18.24
C GLY A 668 15.83 1.68 16.90
N TYR A 669 15.43 2.90 16.49
CA TYR A 669 14.72 3.14 15.24
C TYR A 669 15.62 3.50 14.06
N GLN A 670 16.89 3.81 14.28
CA GLN A 670 17.82 4.19 13.22
C GLN A 670 18.16 2.98 12.33
N ASN A 671 18.39 3.25 11.03
CA ASN A 671 18.79 2.21 10.07
C ASN A 671 19.84 2.77 9.08
N PRO A 672 21.13 2.71 9.45
CA PRO A 672 22.21 3.21 8.59
C PRO A 672 22.29 2.51 7.23
N LEU A 673 21.98 1.21 7.15
CA LEU A 673 22.00 0.52 5.85
C LEU A 673 20.90 1.02 4.91
N ALA A 674 19.68 1.24 5.41
CA ALA A 674 18.61 1.84 4.61
C ALA A 674 18.97 3.27 4.18
N ALA A 675 19.54 4.07 5.07
CA ALA A 675 20.01 5.42 4.75
C ALA A 675 21.10 5.41 3.67
N TYR A 676 22.06 4.50 3.74
CA TYR A 676 23.06 4.27 2.70
C TYR A 676 22.43 3.83 1.37
N ALA A 677 21.50 2.90 1.41
CA ALA A 677 20.81 2.42 0.22
C ALA A 677 20.05 3.55 -0.49
N LEU A 678 19.35 4.40 0.26
CA LEU A 678 18.59 5.52 -0.28
C LEU A 678 19.45 6.71 -0.71
N SER A 679 20.61 6.92 -0.08
CA SER A 679 21.52 7.99 -0.48
C SER A 679 22.44 7.62 -1.63
N SER A 680 22.98 6.41 -1.65
CA SER A 680 24.15 6.05 -2.44
C SER A 680 23.94 4.91 -3.43
N TYR A 681 23.00 3.97 -3.16
CA TYR A 681 22.76 2.83 -4.02
C TYR A 681 21.79 3.15 -5.16
N ASN A 682 22.27 3.14 -6.42
CA ASN A 682 21.56 3.71 -7.57
C ASN A 682 20.11 3.20 -7.76
N ALA A 683 19.85 1.91 -7.49
CA ALA A 683 18.51 1.33 -7.68
C ALA A 683 17.47 1.81 -6.66
N LEU A 684 17.93 2.25 -5.48
CA LEU A 684 17.09 2.67 -4.37
C LEU A 684 17.07 4.18 -4.13
N LYS A 685 17.82 4.96 -4.92
CA LYS A 685 17.76 6.43 -4.78
C LYS A 685 16.34 6.95 -5.00
N PRO A 686 15.78 7.73 -4.07
CA PRO A 686 14.52 8.43 -4.24
C PRO A 686 14.47 9.23 -5.54
N LYS A 687 13.28 9.32 -6.15
CA LYS A 687 13.09 10.10 -7.39
C LYS A 687 12.96 11.59 -7.15
N SER A 688 12.64 12.01 -5.93
CA SER A 688 12.53 13.43 -5.59
C SER A 688 13.91 14.11 -5.61
N ALA A 689 13.91 15.40 -5.92
CA ALA A 689 15.14 16.15 -6.19
C ALA A 689 16.10 16.21 -5.00
N THR A 690 15.59 16.18 -3.77
CA THR A 690 16.40 16.30 -2.56
C THR A 690 16.46 15.02 -1.74
N GLY A 691 15.75 13.96 -2.13
CA GLY A 691 15.60 12.74 -1.35
C GLY A 691 16.92 12.06 -1.00
N ALA A 692 17.74 11.81 -2.00
CA ALA A 692 19.05 11.18 -1.79
C ALA A 692 19.99 12.03 -0.90
N GLN A 693 19.94 13.36 -1.02
CA GLN A 693 20.75 14.26 -0.19
C GLN A 693 20.26 14.29 1.26
N ASP A 694 18.94 14.19 1.50
CA ASP A 694 18.38 14.11 2.85
C ASP A 694 18.83 12.82 3.54
N TRP A 695 18.83 11.72 2.80
CA TRP A 695 19.30 10.42 3.30
C TRP A 695 20.80 10.36 3.53
N ASP A 696 21.60 11.01 2.70
CA ASP A 696 23.04 11.13 2.90
C ASP A 696 23.36 11.83 4.24
N LYS A 697 22.68 12.97 4.48
CA LYS A 697 22.79 13.66 5.75
C LYS A 697 22.21 12.89 6.92
N SER A 698 21.17 12.09 6.69
CA SER A 698 20.59 11.21 7.71
C SER A 698 21.56 10.10 8.09
N LEU A 699 22.25 9.49 7.13
CA LEU A 699 23.26 8.47 7.39
C LEU A 699 24.36 8.99 8.36
N ASP A 700 24.95 10.14 8.03
CA ASP A 700 25.95 10.78 8.91
C ASP A 700 25.36 11.02 10.31
N ARG A 701 24.14 11.58 10.36
CA ARG A 701 23.47 11.94 11.60
C ARG A 701 23.13 10.71 12.48
N GLN A 702 22.76 9.58 11.87
CA GLN A 702 22.48 8.34 12.59
C GLN A 702 23.75 7.73 13.22
N LEU A 703 24.87 7.72 12.50
CA LEU A 703 26.15 7.22 13.03
C LEU A 703 26.68 8.12 14.16
N GLU A 704 26.57 9.44 14.01
CA GLU A 704 26.91 10.40 15.07
C GLU A 704 25.99 10.22 16.30
N PHE A 705 24.72 9.90 16.07
CA PHE A 705 23.73 9.68 17.13
C PHE A 705 24.05 8.45 17.97
N TYR A 706 24.39 7.34 17.32
CA TYR A 706 24.86 6.14 18.05
C TYR A 706 26.11 6.44 18.87
N ARG A 707 27.08 7.13 18.29
CA ARG A 707 28.28 7.52 19.01
C ARG A 707 27.97 8.41 20.23
N TRP A 708 27.03 9.32 20.09
CA TRP A 708 26.60 10.20 21.17
C TRP A 708 25.87 9.46 22.29
N LEU A 709 25.07 8.44 21.95
CA LEU A 709 24.32 7.65 22.92
C LEU A 709 25.12 6.49 23.52
N GLN A 710 26.35 6.26 23.06
CA GLN A 710 27.14 5.12 23.50
C GLN A 710 27.71 5.36 24.90
N SER A 711 27.36 4.48 25.86
CA SER A 711 27.86 4.52 27.25
C SER A 711 29.34 4.25 27.35
N ASP A 712 29.91 4.50 28.52
CA ASP A 712 31.33 4.20 28.80
C ASP A 712 31.67 2.72 28.63
N GLU A 713 30.73 1.81 28.87
CA GLU A 713 30.88 0.38 28.66
C GLU A 713 30.69 -0.07 27.23
N GLY A 714 29.81 0.62 26.44
CA GLY A 714 29.61 0.29 25.03
C GLY A 714 28.16 0.24 24.54
N ALA A 715 27.17 0.04 25.42
CA ALA A 715 25.77 0.00 25.01
C ALA A 715 25.20 1.38 24.62
N ILE A 716 24.10 1.39 23.85
CA ILE A 716 23.46 2.57 23.30
C ILE A 716 22.28 3.00 24.17
N ALA A 717 22.28 4.22 24.69
CA ALA A 717 21.31 4.71 25.67
C ALA A 717 20.28 5.65 25.06
N GLY A 718 19.01 5.32 25.18
CA GLY A 718 17.90 6.27 25.02
C GLY A 718 17.83 6.95 23.66
N GLY A 719 17.57 8.25 23.70
CA GLY A 719 17.39 9.05 22.51
C GLY A 719 17.45 10.54 22.73
N ALA A 720 16.78 11.29 21.88
CA ALA A 720 16.70 12.75 21.92
C ALA A 720 15.33 13.27 21.51
N THR A 721 14.96 14.44 22.05
CA THR A 721 13.70 15.10 21.70
C THR A 721 13.89 16.59 21.42
N ASN A 722 13.15 17.11 20.45
CA ASN A 722 12.94 18.55 20.24
C ASN A 722 11.76 19.08 21.09
N SER A 723 10.92 18.17 21.59
CA SER A 723 9.70 18.50 22.34
C SER A 723 9.77 17.90 23.74
N TRP A 724 10.49 18.56 24.66
CA TRP A 724 10.62 18.07 26.03
C TRP A 724 9.23 17.88 26.66
N ALA A 725 9.03 16.73 27.31
CA ALA A 725 7.76 16.31 27.91
C ALA A 725 6.58 16.38 26.90
N GLY A 726 6.80 16.11 25.60
CA GLY A 726 5.79 16.12 24.55
C GLY A 726 5.14 17.48 24.23
N ARG A 727 5.54 18.55 24.90
CA ARG A 727 4.91 19.89 24.82
C ARG A 727 5.91 21.04 24.69
N TYR A 728 7.12 20.79 24.22
CA TYR A 728 8.21 21.76 24.09
C TYR A 728 8.52 22.49 25.42
N ALA A 729 8.33 21.81 26.55
CA ALA A 729 8.62 22.41 27.86
C ALA A 729 10.12 22.69 28.04
N THR A 730 10.45 23.50 29.02
CA THR A 730 11.85 23.74 29.40
C THR A 730 12.42 22.48 30.07
N PRO A 731 13.48 21.88 29.54
CA PRO A 731 14.12 20.72 30.17
C PRO A 731 14.86 21.12 31.47
N PRO A 732 15.25 20.17 32.31
CA PRO A 732 16.13 20.41 33.45
C PRO A 732 17.40 21.14 33.04
N ALA A 733 17.89 22.05 33.91
CA ALA A 733 19.12 22.78 33.64
C ALA A 733 20.31 21.83 33.42
N GLY A 734 21.07 22.08 32.35
CA GLY A 734 22.24 21.27 32.00
C GLY A 734 21.89 19.94 31.32
N THR A 735 20.67 19.76 30.77
CA THR A 735 20.36 18.61 29.91
C THR A 735 21.23 18.64 28.65
N PRO A 736 21.98 17.55 28.37
CA PRO A 736 22.83 17.48 27.17
C PRO A 736 22.03 17.58 25.88
N THR A 737 22.66 18.03 24.80
CA THR A 737 21.99 18.18 23.53
C THR A 737 22.77 17.53 22.38
N PHE A 738 22.00 17.01 21.41
CA PHE A 738 22.47 16.53 20.13
C PHE A 738 21.89 17.41 19.01
N TYR A 739 22.70 18.26 18.43
CA TYR A 739 22.27 19.26 17.45
C TYR A 739 21.06 20.10 17.90
N GLY A 740 20.96 20.37 19.19
CA GLY A 740 19.88 21.14 19.80
C GLY A 740 18.67 20.33 20.27
N MET A 741 18.56 19.07 19.95
CA MET A 741 17.61 18.14 20.59
C MET A 741 18.13 17.76 21.96
N TYR A 742 17.24 17.66 22.93
CA TYR A 742 17.60 17.33 24.31
C TYR A 742 17.72 15.83 24.49
N TYR A 743 18.73 15.38 25.24
CA TYR A 743 18.83 13.98 25.67
C TYR A 743 17.60 13.62 26.49
N ASP A 744 16.97 12.52 26.10
CA ASP A 744 15.88 11.90 26.82
C ASP A 744 16.16 10.41 26.95
N GLU A 745 16.23 9.91 28.18
CA GLU A 745 16.46 8.47 28.43
C GLU A 745 15.29 7.62 27.88
N LYS A 746 14.08 8.20 27.89
CA LYS A 746 12.85 7.53 27.50
C LYS A 746 12.08 8.40 26.51
N PRO A 747 12.56 8.55 25.27
CA PRO A 747 11.99 9.52 24.34
C PRO A 747 10.64 9.11 23.73
N VAL A 748 10.19 7.90 24.02
CA VAL A 748 8.96 7.32 23.51
C VAL A 748 8.00 7.14 24.67
N TYR A 749 7.12 8.11 24.90
CA TYR A 749 6.02 8.09 25.88
C TYR A 749 6.37 7.45 27.24
N HIS A 750 7.58 7.70 27.73
CA HIS A 750 8.05 7.09 28.96
C HIS A 750 7.98 5.56 28.98
N ASP A 751 7.99 4.92 27.81
CA ASP A 751 8.05 3.47 27.72
C ASP A 751 9.39 2.95 28.31
N PRO A 752 9.43 2.55 29.59
CA PRO A 752 10.65 2.11 30.23
C PRO A 752 11.30 0.89 29.53
N PRO A 753 10.50 -0.09 29.05
CA PRO A 753 11.06 -1.25 28.39
C PRO A 753 11.84 -0.92 27.11
N SER A 754 11.44 0.08 26.32
CA SER A 754 12.10 0.41 25.05
C SER A 754 13.58 0.78 25.24
N ASN A 755 13.92 1.49 26.31
CA ASN A 755 15.31 1.83 26.62
C ASN A 755 16.04 0.76 27.46
N GLN A 756 15.31 -0.15 28.07
CA GLN A 756 15.85 -1.19 28.95
C GLN A 756 16.01 -2.53 28.25
N TRP A 757 15.30 -2.79 27.18
CA TRP A 757 15.31 -4.06 26.50
C TRP A 757 16.55 -4.23 25.59
N PHE A 758 17.30 -5.30 25.79
CA PHE A 758 18.50 -5.59 24.98
C PHE A 758 18.18 -5.86 23.50
N GLY A 759 16.96 -6.25 23.17
CA GLY A 759 16.53 -6.43 21.79
C GLY A 759 16.74 -5.17 20.93
N PHE A 760 16.47 -3.98 21.46
CA PHE A 760 16.75 -2.73 20.75
C PHE A 760 18.25 -2.49 20.51
N GLN A 761 19.13 -3.01 21.39
CA GLN A 761 20.58 -2.98 21.17
C GLN A 761 20.95 -3.85 19.97
N ALA A 762 20.48 -5.10 19.96
CA ALA A 762 20.77 -6.07 18.92
C ALA A 762 20.24 -5.61 17.56
N TRP A 763 18.97 -5.20 17.47
CA TRP A 763 18.37 -4.68 16.23
C TRP A 763 19.08 -3.43 15.70
N SER A 764 19.47 -2.51 16.57
CA SER A 764 20.20 -1.31 16.17
C SER A 764 21.57 -1.65 15.59
N MET A 765 22.31 -2.47 16.29
CA MET A 765 23.71 -2.77 15.91
C MET A 765 23.81 -3.73 14.74
N GLU A 766 22.79 -4.54 14.50
CA GLU A 766 22.69 -5.34 13.28
C GLU A 766 22.74 -4.43 12.03
N ARG A 767 21.92 -3.39 12.00
CA ARG A 767 21.84 -2.46 10.87
C ARG A 767 23.12 -1.65 10.68
N VAL A 768 23.84 -1.37 11.75
CA VAL A 768 25.18 -0.76 11.72
C VAL A 768 26.21 -1.77 11.23
N ALA A 769 26.13 -3.04 11.66
CA ALA A 769 27.06 -4.10 11.26
C ALA A 769 26.90 -4.45 9.77
N GLU A 770 25.69 -4.52 9.25
CA GLU A 770 25.44 -4.68 7.82
C GLU A 770 26.02 -3.53 7.01
N TYR A 771 25.78 -2.28 7.44
CA TYR A 771 26.36 -1.11 6.79
C TYR A 771 27.90 -1.14 6.81
N TYR A 772 28.49 -1.48 7.96
CA TYR A 772 29.93 -1.63 8.10
C TYR A 772 30.48 -2.76 7.20
N GLN A 773 29.82 -3.89 7.17
CA GLN A 773 30.22 -5.02 6.32
C GLN A 773 30.26 -4.62 4.84
N GLN A 774 29.26 -3.90 4.37
CA GLN A 774 29.15 -3.47 2.98
C GLN A 774 30.17 -2.37 2.61
N THR A 775 30.44 -1.44 3.52
CA THR A 775 31.20 -0.22 3.20
C THR A 775 32.58 -0.15 3.81
N GLY A 776 32.79 -0.77 4.96
CA GLY A 776 34.00 -0.62 5.78
C GLY A 776 34.11 0.73 6.47
N ASP A 777 32.97 1.43 6.69
CA ASP A 777 32.92 2.76 7.28
C ASP A 777 33.58 2.81 8.68
N ALA A 778 34.45 3.78 8.90
CA ALA A 778 35.25 3.88 10.12
C ALA A 778 34.41 4.36 11.33
N SER A 779 33.37 5.14 11.12
CA SER A 779 32.47 5.62 12.16
C SER A 779 31.59 4.48 12.69
N ALA A 780 31.05 3.69 11.76
CA ALA A 780 30.33 2.46 12.10
C ALA A 780 31.23 1.46 12.84
N LYS A 781 32.46 1.26 12.37
CA LYS A 781 33.45 0.40 13.05
C LYS A 781 33.70 0.86 14.49
N THR A 782 33.87 2.15 14.71
CA THR A 782 34.17 2.69 16.05
C THR A 782 33.04 2.40 17.04
N VAL A 783 31.80 2.49 16.63
CA VAL A 783 30.63 2.17 17.46
C VAL A 783 30.55 0.67 17.70
N LEU A 784 30.75 -0.13 16.64
CA LEU A 784 30.64 -1.60 16.72
C LEU A 784 31.74 -2.22 17.56
N ASP A 785 33.03 -1.82 17.41
CA ASP A 785 34.12 -2.38 18.21
C ASP A 785 33.77 -2.31 19.70
N LYS A 786 33.37 -1.14 20.18
CA LYS A 786 33.04 -0.93 21.59
C LYS A 786 31.78 -1.68 22.05
N TRP A 787 30.76 -1.72 21.18
CA TRP A 787 29.50 -2.41 21.48
C TRP A 787 29.72 -3.95 21.52
N VAL A 788 30.44 -4.50 20.55
CA VAL A 788 30.71 -5.94 20.45
C VAL A 788 31.54 -6.40 21.64
N ASP A 789 32.61 -5.68 21.98
CA ASP A 789 33.42 -6.00 23.18
C ASP A 789 32.55 -6.04 24.44
N TRP A 790 31.65 -5.06 24.62
CA TRP A 790 30.72 -5.03 25.74
C TRP A 790 29.75 -6.20 25.71
N ALA A 791 29.08 -6.45 24.57
CA ALA A 791 28.07 -7.49 24.45
C ALA A 791 28.66 -8.90 24.63
N LEU A 792 29.84 -9.18 24.05
CA LEU A 792 30.57 -10.44 24.28
C LEU A 792 30.92 -10.63 25.78
N SER A 793 31.38 -9.57 26.45
CA SER A 793 31.69 -9.63 27.88
C SER A 793 30.49 -9.95 28.79
N LYS A 794 29.24 -9.79 28.27
CA LYS A 794 27.98 -10.05 28.99
C LYS A 794 27.28 -11.32 28.50
N THR A 795 27.82 -12.00 27.51
CA THR A 795 27.25 -13.22 26.97
C THR A 795 27.85 -14.44 27.66
N THR A 796 27.03 -15.43 27.95
CA THR A 796 27.48 -16.71 28.47
C THR A 796 27.01 -17.84 27.58
N ILE A 797 27.91 -18.69 27.15
CA ILE A 797 27.61 -19.91 26.42
C ILE A 797 28.17 -21.10 27.22
N ASN A 798 27.31 -22.06 27.51
CA ASN A 798 27.65 -23.26 28.26
C ASN A 798 28.09 -24.39 27.32
N PRO A 799 28.84 -25.39 27.81
CA PRO A 799 29.27 -26.53 26.97
C PRO A 799 28.16 -27.40 26.40
N ASP A 800 26.96 -27.31 26.94
CA ASP A 800 25.76 -28.01 26.45
C ASP A 800 24.97 -27.20 25.39
N GLY A 801 25.51 -26.05 24.94
CA GLY A 801 24.89 -25.18 23.98
C GLY A 801 23.83 -24.23 24.55
N THR A 802 23.52 -24.31 25.84
CA THR A 802 22.63 -23.30 26.44
C THR A 802 23.37 -21.98 26.59
N PHE A 803 22.61 -20.88 26.43
CA PHE A 803 23.20 -19.54 26.44
C PHE A 803 22.39 -18.57 27.30
N ARG A 804 23.04 -17.47 27.69
CA ARG A 804 22.40 -16.32 28.31
C ARG A 804 22.97 -15.03 27.70
N VAL A 805 22.08 -14.20 27.19
CA VAL A 805 22.38 -12.85 26.70
C VAL A 805 21.72 -11.83 27.62
N PRO A 806 22.10 -10.54 27.60
CA PRO A 806 21.41 -9.52 28.35
C PRO A 806 19.93 -9.49 28.03
N SER A 807 19.07 -9.17 28.99
CA SER A 807 17.65 -8.92 28.81
C SER A 807 17.31 -7.48 29.15
N THR A 808 17.49 -7.12 30.43
CA THR A 808 17.12 -5.82 30.98
C THR A 808 18.35 -5.01 31.32
N LEU A 809 18.39 -3.78 30.83
CA LEU A 809 19.45 -2.82 31.05
C LEU A 809 19.02 -1.75 32.04
N GLN A 810 19.94 -1.28 32.87
CA GLN A 810 19.77 -0.14 33.76
C GLN A 810 20.80 0.95 33.43
N TRP A 811 20.31 2.17 33.32
CA TRP A 811 21.10 3.33 32.93
C TRP A 811 21.39 4.23 34.13
N SER A 812 22.55 4.87 34.13
CA SER A 812 22.89 5.94 35.07
C SER A 812 23.73 6.99 34.38
N GLY A 813 23.56 8.24 34.82
CA GLY A 813 24.25 9.39 34.20
C GLY A 813 23.59 9.81 32.89
N ARG A 814 24.38 10.46 32.03
CA ARG A 814 23.92 10.99 30.76
C ARG A 814 25.11 11.29 29.83
N PRO A 815 24.88 11.36 28.49
CA PRO A 815 25.96 11.69 27.54
C PRO A 815 26.46 13.13 27.73
N ASP A 816 27.63 13.41 27.16
CA ASP A 816 28.10 14.79 27.01
C ASP A 816 27.25 15.54 25.96
N THR A 817 27.22 16.89 26.01
CA THR A 817 26.63 17.64 24.89
C THR A 817 27.44 17.39 23.63
N TRP A 818 26.76 17.03 22.54
CA TRP A 818 27.39 16.68 21.28
C TRP A 818 28.18 17.81 20.66
N ASN A 819 29.40 17.52 20.28
CA ASN A 819 30.27 18.40 19.50
C ASN A 819 30.91 17.59 18.36
N PRO A 820 30.48 17.78 17.10
CA PRO A 820 30.99 17.01 15.97
C PRO A 820 32.52 17.17 15.75
N SER A 821 33.09 18.31 16.14
CA SER A 821 34.54 18.56 16.01
C SER A 821 35.36 17.92 17.13
N SER A 822 34.74 17.54 18.24
CA SER A 822 35.39 16.91 19.39
C SER A 822 34.34 16.11 20.19
N PRO A 823 33.93 14.96 19.67
CA PRO A 823 32.96 14.11 20.37
C PRO A 823 33.44 13.73 21.77
N GLY A 824 32.53 13.83 22.75
CA GLY A 824 32.79 13.46 24.13
C GLY A 824 33.05 11.96 24.32
N ALA A 825 33.62 11.58 25.41
CA ALA A 825 33.85 10.18 25.79
C ALA A 825 32.65 9.55 26.53
N ASN A 826 31.66 10.35 26.91
CA ASN A 826 30.50 9.93 27.73
C ASN A 826 30.84 9.20 29.03
N SER A 827 31.95 9.57 29.65
CA SER A 827 32.46 8.89 30.85
C SER A 827 31.54 8.93 32.08
N SER A 828 30.42 9.66 31.99
CA SER A 828 29.37 9.71 33.01
C SER A 828 28.09 8.93 32.64
N LEU A 829 28.02 8.42 31.43
CA LEU A 829 26.91 7.58 31.00
C LEU A 829 27.29 6.10 31.16
N HIS A 830 26.58 5.40 32.00
CA HIS A 830 26.86 4.00 32.33
C HIS A 830 25.67 3.08 32.13
N VAL A 831 25.98 1.82 31.78
CA VAL A 831 24.99 0.74 31.67
C VAL A 831 25.37 -0.42 32.59
N THR A 832 24.36 -1.02 33.21
CA THR A 832 24.50 -2.31 33.92
C THR A 832 23.43 -3.27 33.38
N VAL A 833 23.77 -4.56 33.28
CA VAL A 833 22.80 -5.60 32.93
C VAL A 833 22.11 -6.04 34.23
N ALA A 834 20.79 -5.75 34.30
CA ALA A 834 19.97 -6.10 35.45
C ALA A 834 19.48 -7.56 35.41
N ASP A 835 19.18 -8.06 34.21
CA ASP A 835 18.71 -9.43 34.00
C ASP A 835 19.23 -10.01 32.69
N TYR A 836 19.14 -11.34 32.55
CA TYR A 836 19.59 -12.13 31.42
C TYR A 836 18.49 -13.06 30.93
N THR A 837 18.51 -13.35 29.62
CA THR A 837 17.54 -14.21 28.96
C THR A 837 18.19 -15.23 28.03
N ASN A 838 17.43 -16.25 27.65
CA ASN A 838 17.70 -17.13 26.52
C ASN A 838 16.68 -16.90 25.38
N ASP A 839 16.08 -15.69 25.26
CA ASP A 839 15.19 -15.30 24.19
C ASP A 839 15.87 -15.53 22.83
N VAL A 840 15.26 -16.39 22.01
CA VAL A 840 15.84 -16.85 20.74
C VAL A 840 15.77 -15.79 19.65
N GLY A 841 14.74 -14.92 19.65
CA GLY A 841 14.62 -13.83 18.70
C GLY A 841 15.71 -12.77 18.92
N VAL A 842 15.90 -12.36 20.17
CA VAL A 842 16.97 -11.42 20.56
C VAL A 842 18.36 -12.01 20.28
N ALA A 843 18.56 -13.30 20.62
CA ALA A 843 19.81 -13.98 20.35
C ALA A 843 20.12 -14.12 18.86
N ALA A 844 19.09 -14.26 18.02
CA ALA A 844 19.25 -14.31 16.55
C ALA A 844 19.69 -12.95 15.97
N ALA A 845 19.07 -11.85 16.37
CA ALA A 845 19.48 -10.50 15.95
C ALA A 845 20.91 -10.20 16.40
N TYR A 846 21.28 -10.61 17.62
CA TYR A 846 22.63 -10.50 18.12
C TYR A 846 23.62 -11.36 17.32
N ALA A 847 23.28 -12.61 17.04
CA ALA A 847 24.11 -13.49 16.22
C ALA A 847 24.34 -12.93 14.81
N LYS A 848 23.32 -12.30 14.18
CA LYS A 848 23.48 -11.60 12.89
C LYS A 848 24.44 -10.41 13.01
N THR A 849 24.29 -9.60 14.05
CA THR A 849 25.22 -8.49 14.34
C THR A 849 26.66 -8.97 14.36
N LEU A 850 26.94 -10.03 15.13
CA LEU A 850 28.27 -10.63 15.24
C LEU A 850 28.75 -11.23 13.92
N THR A 851 27.87 -11.84 13.15
CA THR A 851 28.17 -12.42 11.83
C THR A 851 28.65 -11.35 10.85
N TYR A 852 27.87 -10.29 10.65
CA TYR A 852 28.23 -9.19 9.76
C TYR A 852 29.48 -8.44 10.25
N TYR A 853 29.60 -8.21 11.54
CA TYR A 853 30.78 -7.57 12.12
C TYR A 853 32.05 -8.40 11.91
N SER A 854 32.00 -9.69 12.24
CA SER A 854 33.18 -10.57 12.17
C SER A 854 33.66 -10.83 10.74
N ASP A 855 32.75 -10.96 9.78
CA ASP A 855 33.10 -11.10 8.35
C ASP A 855 34.00 -9.94 7.89
N ARG A 856 33.70 -8.72 8.30
CA ARG A 856 34.47 -7.55 7.89
C ARG A 856 35.67 -7.25 8.77
N SER A 857 35.54 -7.42 10.08
CA SER A 857 36.62 -7.11 11.04
C SER A 857 37.67 -8.20 11.14
N GLY A 858 37.29 -9.45 10.85
CA GLY A 858 38.11 -10.65 11.12
C GLY A 858 38.13 -11.09 12.59
N ASP A 859 37.18 -10.62 13.39
CA ASP A 859 37.06 -10.98 14.80
C ASP A 859 36.56 -12.40 14.97
N THR A 860 37.42 -13.27 15.43
CA THR A 860 37.13 -14.71 15.58
C THR A 860 36.28 -15.01 16.83
N GLU A 861 36.36 -14.20 17.89
CA GLU A 861 35.52 -14.38 19.09
C GLU A 861 34.06 -14.07 18.77
N ALA A 862 33.82 -13.00 17.99
CA ALA A 862 32.49 -12.67 17.51
C ALA A 862 31.94 -13.77 16.58
N ALA A 863 32.74 -14.28 15.65
CA ALA A 863 32.36 -15.37 14.74
C ALA A 863 32.02 -16.68 15.50
N ASP A 864 32.86 -17.08 16.45
CA ASP A 864 32.64 -18.26 17.26
C ASP A 864 31.42 -18.13 18.16
N THR A 865 31.18 -16.93 18.73
CA THR A 865 29.97 -16.64 19.53
C THR A 865 28.71 -16.67 18.70
N ALA A 866 28.73 -16.08 17.51
CA ALA A 866 27.59 -16.15 16.57
C ALA A 866 27.23 -17.62 16.27
N LYS A 867 28.24 -18.42 15.92
CA LYS A 867 28.05 -19.85 15.66
C LYS A 867 27.45 -20.57 16.85
N ALA A 868 27.98 -20.36 18.03
CA ALA A 868 27.53 -21.05 19.24
C ALA A 868 26.10 -20.68 19.64
N LEU A 869 25.68 -19.42 19.45
CA LEU A 869 24.28 -19.00 19.63
C LEU A 869 23.35 -19.70 18.62
N LEU A 870 23.73 -19.75 17.34
CA LEU A 870 22.93 -20.39 16.30
C LEU A 870 22.81 -21.91 16.51
N ASP A 871 23.91 -22.57 16.88
CA ASP A 871 23.92 -24.00 17.21
C ASP A 871 23.10 -24.27 18.49
N GLY A 872 23.26 -23.45 19.53
CA GLY A 872 22.48 -23.58 20.76
C GLY A 872 20.97 -23.43 20.57
N MET A 873 20.53 -22.47 19.76
CA MET A 873 19.13 -22.34 19.38
C MET A 873 18.64 -23.57 18.62
N TRP A 874 19.41 -24.03 17.63
CA TRP A 874 19.06 -25.17 16.79
C TRP A 874 18.97 -26.47 17.59
N ASP A 875 19.93 -26.74 18.44
CA ASP A 875 20.04 -28.02 19.12
C ASP A 875 19.11 -28.14 20.35
N ASN A 876 18.72 -27.01 20.98
CA ASN A 876 18.01 -27.02 22.26
C ASN A 876 16.56 -26.51 22.21
N HIS A 877 16.14 -25.80 21.15
CA HIS A 877 14.89 -25.02 21.18
C HIS A 877 13.96 -25.23 19.98
N GLN A 878 14.21 -26.28 19.17
CA GLN A 878 13.33 -26.63 18.06
C GLN A 878 12.06 -27.33 18.55
N ASP A 879 10.94 -27.02 17.87
CA ASP A 879 9.69 -27.78 17.94
C ASP A 879 9.05 -27.93 16.53
N ASP A 880 7.80 -28.38 16.47
CA ASP A 880 7.12 -28.60 15.20
C ASP A 880 6.85 -27.29 14.42
N LEU A 881 6.72 -26.16 15.10
CA LEU A 881 6.40 -24.87 14.51
C LEU A 881 7.66 -24.05 14.15
N GLY A 882 8.74 -24.17 14.93
CA GLY A 882 9.94 -23.38 14.69
C GLY A 882 11.02 -23.56 15.76
N ILE A 883 11.50 -22.44 16.29
CA ILE A 883 12.46 -22.37 17.40
C ILE A 883 11.90 -21.39 18.44
N ALA A 884 11.54 -21.88 19.62
CA ALA A 884 10.93 -21.06 20.65
C ALA A 884 11.36 -21.53 22.06
N VAL A 885 11.19 -20.64 23.03
CA VAL A 885 11.45 -20.93 24.46
C VAL A 885 10.20 -20.63 25.28
N PRO A 886 9.95 -21.40 26.37
CA PRO A 886 8.85 -21.08 27.27
C PRO A 886 9.10 -19.76 28.03
N GLU A 887 8.08 -18.91 28.08
CA GLU A 887 8.06 -17.61 28.74
C GLU A 887 7.05 -17.62 29.89
N THR A 888 7.51 -17.26 31.10
CA THR A 888 6.57 -17.04 32.21
C THR A 888 6.18 -15.56 32.24
N ARG A 889 4.86 -15.28 32.10
CA ARG A 889 4.31 -13.95 31.88
C ARG A 889 3.52 -13.47 33.11
N ALA A 890 4.14 -12.63 33.91
CA ALA A 890 3.48 -12.01 35.07
C ALA A 890 2.64 -10.75 34.70
N ASP A 891 2.83 -10.22 33.51
CA ASP A 891 2.20 -9.01 33.01
C ASP A 891 0.71 -9.18 32.66
N TYR A 892 0.21 -10.42 32.61
CA TYR A 892 -1.24 -10.68 32.54
C TYR A 892 -2.05 -10.18 33.75
N ASN A 893 -1.41 -9.83 34.86
CA ASN A 893 -2.10 -9.20 35.99
C ASN A 893 -2.73 -7.84 35.62
N ARG A 894 -2.34 -7.24 34.50
CA ARG A 894 -2.87 -5.97 34.00
C ARG A 894 -4.24 -6.08 33.33
N PHE A 895 -4.74 -7.29 33.09
CA PHE A 895 -6.09 -7.47 32.55
C PHE A 895 -7.16 -6.84 33.47
N ASP A 896 -6.95 -6.89 34.80
CA ASP A 896 -7.83 -6.30 35.80
C ASP A 896 -7.62 -4.77 35.98
N ASP A 897 -6.62 -4.18 35.35
CA ASP A 897 -6.36 -2.74 35.45
C ASP A 897 -7.46 -1.91 34.79
N PRO A 898 -7.84 -0.75 35.38
CA PRO A 898 -8.94 0.06 34.86
C PRO A 898 -8.57 0.83 33.60
N VAL A 899 -9.47 0.85 32.65
CA VAL A 899 -9.36 1.67 31.43
C VAL A 899 -9.61 3.15 31.77
N GLN A 900 -8.62 4.01 31.49
CA GLN A 900 -8.74 5.45 31.73
C GLN A 900 -9.59 6.12 30.64
N VAL A 901 -10.75 6.64 31.01
CA VAL A 901 -11.61 7.41 30.12
C VAL A 901 -11.95 8.78 30.72
N PRO A 902 -12.21 9.80 29.88
CA PRO A 902 -12.63 11.11 30.36
C PRO A 902 -13.93 11.03 31.16
N SER A 903 -14.08 11.90 32.19
CA SER A 903 -15.25 11.90 33.03
C SER A 903 -16.55 12.01 32.23
N GLY A 904 -17.48 11.06 32.43
CA GLY A 904 -18.76 11.00 31.75
C GLY A 904 -18.72 10.48 30.31
N TRP A 905 -17.56 10.10 29.80
CA TRP A 905 -17.45 9.44 28.51
C TRP A 905 -17.86 7.96 28.64
N THR A 906 -18.67 7.49 27.69
CA THR A 906 -19.04 6.07 27.57
C THR A 906 -19.06 5.70 26.09
N GLY A 907 -18.60 4.51 25.78
CA GLY A 907 -18.57 3.97 24.43
C GLY A 907 -18.91 2.49 24.39
N THR A 908 -18.99 1.96 23.17
CA THR A 908 -19.14 0.53 22.89
C THR A 908 -18.24 0.14 21.74
N MET A 909 -17.69 -1.06 21.83
CA MET A 909 -16.94 -1.69 20.72
C MET A 909 -17.90 -2.43 19.76
N PRO A 910 -17.44 -2.83 18.55
CA PRO A 910 -18.28 -3.55 17.60
C PRO A 910 -18.79 -4.90 18.10
N ASN A 911 -18.01 -5.62 18.93
CA ASN A 911 -18.39 -6.88 19.58
C ASN A 911 -19.45 -6.72 20.67
N GLY A 912 -19.75 -5.48 21.09
CA GLY A 912 -20.73 -5.15 22.13
C GLY A 912 -20.11 -4.80 23.49
N ASP A 913 -18.80 -4.94 23.66
CA ASP A 913 -18.10 -4.58 24.88
C ASP A 913 -18.27 -3.10 25.18
N ARG A 914 -18.60 -2.79 26.43
CA ARG A 914 -18.78 -1.44 26.89
C ARG A 914 -17.46 -0.87 27.39
N ILE A 915 -17.20 0.39 27.06
CA ILE A 915 -16.05 1.13 27.57
C ILE A 915 -16.54 2.31 28.41
N ASP A 916 -16.26 2.27 29.69
CA ASP A 916 -16.51 3.39 30.62
C ASP A 916 -15.55 3.34 31.82
N SER A 917 -15.75 4.21 32.80
CA SER A 917 -14.87 4.31 33.99
C SER A 917 -14.86 3.07 34.89
N SER A 918 -15.68 2.06 34.62
CA SER A 918 -15.71 0.78 35.33
C SER A 918 -15.08 -0.37 34.52
N SER A 919 -14.70 -0.11 33.29
CA SER A 919 -14.11 -1.13 32.39
C SER A 919 -12.66 -1.42 32.77
N THR A 920 -12.29 -2.69 32.62
CA THR A 920 -10.93 -3.19 32.69
C THR A 920 -10.44 -3.57 31.28
N PHE A 921 -9.14 -3.82 31.12
CA PHE A 921 -8.59 -4.22 29.82
C PHE A 921 -9.09 -5.60 29.39
N ASP A 922 -9.40 -6.49 30.32
CA ASP A 922 -10.10 -7.74 30.07
C ASP A 922 -11.54 -7.49 29.57
N SER A 923 -12.32 -6.66 30.26
CA SER A 923 -13.72 -6.41 29.92
C SER A 923 -13.95 -5.77 28.53
N ILE A 924 -12.91 -5.19 27.93
CA ILE A 924 -12.96 -4.64 26.56
C ILE A 924 -12.34 -5.60 25.53
N ARG A 925 -11.98 -6.81 25.96
CA ARG A 925 -11.42 -7.90 25.14
C ARG A 925 -12.12 -9.22 25.46
N SER A 926 -13.44 -9.19 25.61
CA SER A 926 -14.23 -10.36 26.04
C SER A 926 -14.02 -11.61 25.16
N PHE A 927 -13.54 -11.43 23.94
CA PHE A 927 -13.20 -12.54 23.03
C PHE A 927 -12.06 -13.43 23.56
N TYR A 928 -11.23 -12.94 24.46
CA TYR A 928 -10.17 -13.76 25.08
C TYR A 928 -10.73 -14.84 26.02
N GLU A 929 -11.91 -14.65 26.58
CA GLU A 929 -12.56 -15.69 27.41
C GLU A 929 -12.87 -16.97 26.62
N ASP A 930 -13.00 -16.85 25.28
CA ASP A 930 -13.21 -17.98 24.36
C ASP A 930 -11.89 -18.63 23.92
N ASP A 931 -10.71 -18.05 24.25
CA ASP A 931 -9.42 -18.59 23.87
C ASP A 931 -9.11 -19.91 24.64
N PRO A 932 -8.60 -20.95 23.98
CA PRO A 932 -8.25 -22.23 24.65
C PRO A 932 -7.28 -22.09 25.82
N ALA A 933 -6.44 -21.04 25.82
CA ALA A 933 -5.45 -20.78 26.85
C ALA A 933 -5.97 -19.91 28.00
N TRP A 934 -7.20 -19.36 27.89
CA TRP A 934 -7.79 -18.43 28.87
C TRP A 934 -7.79 -18.95 30.29
N SER A 935 -8.03 -20.23 30.50
CA SER A 935 -8.04 -20.85 31.84
C SER A 935 -6.74 -20.67 32.63
N LYS A 936 -5.59 -20.45 31.95
CA LYS A 936 -4.32 -20.15 32.59
C LYS A 936 -4.32 -18.73 33.15
N ILE A 937 -4.92 -17.79 32.41
CA ILE A 937 -5.06 -16.38 32.82
C ILE A 937 -6.05 -16.24 33.96
N GLU A 938 -7.24 -16.83 33.81
CA GLU A 938 -8.26 -16.83 34.88
C GLU A 938 -7.68 -17.35 36.20
N SER A 939 -6.93 -18.47 36.15
CA SER A 939 -6.25 -19.03 37.31
C SER A 939 -5.26 -18.05 37.93
N TYR A 940 -4.49 -17.33 37.11
CA TYR A 940 -3.51 -16.36 37.54
C TYR A 940 -4.17 -15.13 38.19
N LEU A 941 -5.20 -14.58 37.56
CA LEU A 941 -5.97 -13.43 38.10
C LEU A 941 -6.68 -13.80 39.42
N ALA A 942 -7.05 -15.06 39.62
CA ALA A 942 -7.56 -15.58 40.89
C ALA A 942 -6.47 -15.77 41.97
N GLY A 943 -5.22 -15.38 41.74
CA GLY A 943 -4.09 -15.47 42.65
C GLY A 943 -3.22 -16.72 42.51
N GLY A 944 -3.33 -17.43 41.40
CA GLY A 944 -2.46 -18.55 41.02
C GLY A 944 -1.07 -18.13 40.59
N ALA A 945 -0.24 -19.07 40.18
CA ALA A 945 1.10 -18.80 39.63
C ALA A 945 1.01 -18.13 38.26
N ALA A 946 1.99 -17.28 37.93
CA ALA A 946 2.10 -16.67 36.63
C ALA A 946 2.13 -17.75 35.51
N PRO A 947 1.35 -17.58 34.44
CA PRO A 947 1.24 -18.58 33.38
C PRO A 947 2.51 -18.65 32.54
N THR A 948 2.73 -19.83 31.95
CA THR A 948 3.84 -20.05 31.01
C THR A 948 3.25 -20.37 29.65
N PHE A 949 3.79 -19.68 28.63
CA PHE A 949 3.45 -19.83 27.23
C PHE A 949 4.71 -20.07 26.40
N THR A 950 4.54 -20.65 25.21
CA THR A 950 5.58 -20.68 24.17
C THR A 950 5.01 -19.92 22.99
N TYR A 951 5.69 -18.87 22.55
CA TYR A 951 5.22 -18.01 21.47
C TYR A 951 6.09 -18.17 20.23
N HIS A 952 5.41 -18.30 19.08
CA HIS A 952 6.05 -18.32 17.76
C HIS A 952 5.74 -16.98 17.04
N ARG A 953 6.39 -15.92 17.53
CA ARG A 953 6.29 -14.59 16.93
C ARG A 953 6.90 -14.60 15.54
N PHE A 954 6.21 -14.09 14.57
CA PHE A 954 6.67 -14.09 13.18
C PHE A 954 8.04 -13.42 13.01
N TRP A 955 8.24 -12.25 13.64
CA TRP A 955 9.51 -11.55 13.57
C TRP A 955 10.67 -12.39 14.09
N ALA A 956 10.49 -13.07 15.21
CA ALA A 956 11.53 -13.90 15.83
C ALA A 956 11.88 -15.10 14.96
N GLN A 957 10.87 -15.82 14.45
CA GLN A 957 11.09 -16.96 13.55
C GLN A 957 11.78 -16.56 12.24
N ALA A 958 11.34 -15.45 11.64
CA ALA A 958 11.99 -14.90 10.47
C ALA A 958 13.44 -14.49 10.76
N ASP A 959 13.68 -13.86 11.91
CA ASP A 959 15.01 -13.38 12.31
C ASP A 959 15.99 -14.51 12.58
N ILE A 960 15.53 -15.59 13.21
CA ILE A 960 16.33 -16.82 13.41
C ILE A 960 16.70 -17.44 12.06
N ALA A 961 15.72 -17.56 11.15
CA ALA A 961 16.00 -18.06 9.80
C ALA A 961 17.00 -17.18 9.07
N LEU A 962 16.83 -15.86 9.11
CA LEU A 962 17.76 -14.89 8.53
C LEU A 962 19.17 -14.99 9.11
N ALA A 963 19.30 -15.21 10.43
CA ALA A 963 20.58 -15.39 11.08
C ALA A 963 21.31 -16.64 10.57
N MET A 964 20.59 -17.74 10.34
CA MET A 964 21.16 -18.96 9.73
C MET A 964 21.63 -18.67 8.30
N GLY A 965 20.79 -18.02 7.47
CA GLY A 965 21.15 -17.68 6.09
C GLY A 965 22.30 -16.70 5.99
N SER A 966 22.39 -15.70 6.87
CA SER A 966 23.49 -14.74 6.90
C SER A 966 24.81 -15.40 7.33
N TYR A 967 24.77 -16.30 8.30
CA TYR A 967 25.94 -17.07 8.73
C TYR A 967 26.44 -17.98 7.61
N ALA A 968 25.52 -18.68 6.93
CA ALA A 968 25.86 -19.47 5.77
C ALA A 968 26.55 -18.64 4.67
N GLU A 969 26.05 -17.45 4.40
CA GLU A 969 26.56 -16.59 3.33
C GLU A 969 27.96 -16.08 3.61
N LEU A 970 28.22 -15.65 4.85
CA LEU A 970 29.41 -14.88 5.18
C LEU A 970 30.53 -15.70 5.86
N LEU A 971 30.19 -16.72 6.65
CA LEU A 971 31.15 -17.40 7.51
C LEU A 971 31.28 -18.93 7.25
N GLU A 972 30.36 -19.55 6.51
CA GLU A 972 30.44 -20.96 6.08
C GLU A 972 30.90 -21.05 4.61
#